data_21944e036bba1c7c0fa28878a3899652
#
_entry.id   21944e036bba1c7c0fa28878a3899652
#
_cell.length_a   1.000
_cell.length_b   1.000
_cell.length_c   1.000
_cell.angle_alpha   90.00
_cell.angle_beta   90.00
_cell.angle_gamma   90.00
#
_symmetry.space_group_name_H-M   'P 1'
#
loop_
_entity.id
_entity.type
_entity.pdbx_description
1 polymer ?
#
loop_
_entity_poly.entity_id
_entity_poly.type
_entity_poly.pdbx_seq_one_letter_code
_entity_poly.pdbx_strand_id
1 'polypeptide(L)'
;MSASSAALQVAPRHSVALTPASRPRIVDLKLDSVRLLAILRREGIVTKADCVWATARAEAVGVSPAHVLLTWAKVNRLELWGAQCELWSIDWVDVRDQRPDAVLARAAGLETCLANGFVPHHIDGADGEVLVVATSVPPSAAGAQRAVEAVAGVAPDVRRVRWIGCSDLDIDHMLLTACRADVIWDAADRLTAEHPDETAATGPARWNYPVLVGAVTAFVVAIVLAPTGTLAVFTVLLSMAFVFGTGFKAVAAYAGGRALRKQEIATLEALLTEAGDHRGRRPPRQAAPRRVPDNELPVYTILVPAYREEAVIAKLIENLRGLDYPPEKLDVIVLLEEDDELTLAAAKAAKPPGFVRLFVTPHGTPKTKPRACNAGLRFARGEYLVIYDAEDRPHPSQLHDVLSVFEVSDARTVVVQGRLNYFNASSNLLTRLFALEYAAWFDYMLPGLDAMGLPIPLGGTSNHFITAALRDLGGWDAHNVTEDADLGLRATVRGMRVAVVDSTTWEEACSEWTAWIKQRTRWIKGYMITALVHSRHPIASARRLRLKGTLGLILLIAGTPLTFLALPVAWLLAVVLFLTAAISHRQVLPDWALQLAVVNMTIGYFSVIASSALAMTRRKAWWLLPFTLLNPFYWCLHSISAWRAAWQLFFAPSVWEKTPHGIDANHT
;
A
#
# COMPACT_ATOMS: atom_id res chain seq x y z
N MET A 1 51.85 -6.30 16.12
CA MET A 1 51.51 -5.18 15.25
C MET A 1 49.97 -5.14 15.16
N SER A 2 49.41 -4.14 15.81
CA SER A 2 47.99 -3.90 16.00
C SER A 2 47.33 -3.43 14.70
N ALA A 3 46.26 -4.08 14.29
CA ALA A 3 45.33 -3.56 13.29
C ALA A 3 44.01 -3.22 13.97
N SER A 4 43.81 -1.93 14.03
CA SER A 4 42.68 -1.20 14.60
C SER A 4 41.32 -1.67 14.09
N SER A 5 40.45 -2.05 15.02
CA SER A 5 39.02 -2.19 14.85
C SER A 5 38.41 -0.79 14.65
N ALA A 6 38.17 -0.39 13.41
CA ALA A 6 37.35 0.76 13.11
C ALA A 6 35.89 0.37 13.26
N ALA A 7 35.35 0.67 14.44
CA ALA A 7 33.89 0.69 14.66
C ALA A 7 33.28 1.73 13.70
N LEU A 8 32.47 1.28 12.74
CA LEU A 8 31.58 2.14 11.98
C LEU A 8 30.60 2.80 12.96
N GLN A 9 30.93 4.03 13.35
CA GLN A 9 30.00 4.95 13.98
C GLN A 9 28.86 5.19 12.98
N VAL A 10 27.68 4.69 13.33
CA VAL A 10 26.43 5.09 12.69
C VAL A 10 26.32 6.59 12.88
N ALA A 11 26.44 7.34 11.78
CA ALA A 11 26.24 8.77 11.78
C ALA A 11 24.86 9.10 12.38
N PRO A 12 24.76 10.14 13.25
CA PRO A 12 23.49 10.55 13.81
C PRO A 12 22.57 10.99 12.66
N ARG A 13 21.32 10.52 12.73
CA ARG A 13 20.23 10.86 11.87
C ARG A 13 20.21 12.36 11.60
N HIS A 14 20.49 12.77 10.37
CA HIS A 14 19.90 13.97 9.85
C HIS A 14 18.41 13.67 9.68
N SER A 15 17.63 13.93 10.73
CA SER A 15 16.27 14.37 10.54
C SER A 15 16.41 15.60 9.62
N VAL A 16 16.08 15.44 8.35
CA VAL A 16 15.67 16.58 7.54
C VAL A 16 14.36 17.01 8.18
N ALA A 17 14.47 17.80 9.26
CA ALA A 17 13.43 18.69 9.63
C ALA A 17 13.23 19.53 8.37
N LEU A 18 12.14 19.25 7.64
CA LEU A 18 11.53 20.24 6.79
C LEU A 18 11.34 21.43 7.74
N THR A 19 12.27 22.38 7.69
CA THR A 19 12.10 23.67 8.37
C THR A 19 10.79 24.16 7.82
N PRO A 20 9.71 24.28 8.63
CA PRO A 20 8.47 24.80 8.13
C PRO A 20 8.84 26.17 7.59
N ALA A 21 8.63 26.38 6.30
CA ALA A 21 8.67 27.71 5.72
C ALA A 21 7.94 28.58 6.72
N SER A 22 8.58 29.64 7.24
CA SER A 22 8.14 30.45 8.36
C SER A 22 6.61 30.62 8.27
N ARG A 23 5.89 29.96 9.18
CA ARG A 23 4.42 30.00 9.20
C ARG A 23 4.04 31.49 9.20
N PRO A 24 3.25 31.99 8.23
CA PRO A 24 2.78 33.35 8.27
C PRO A 24 2.14 33.56 9.64
N ARG A 25 2.35 34.73 10.25
CA ARG A 25 1.83 35.01 11.60
C ARG A 25 0.33 34.75 11.60
N ILE A 26 -0.16 34.01 12.59
CA ILE A 26 -1.59 33.61 12.73
C ILE A 26 -2.54 34.80 12.54
N VAL A 27 -2.11 36.03 12.90
CA VAL A 27 -2.85 37.26 12.75
C VAL A 27 -3.07 37.65 11.27
N ASP A 28 -2.04 37.50 10.42
CA ASP A 28 -2.11 37.84 9.00
C ASP A 28 -3.02 36.86 8.24
N LEU A 29 -2.96 35.57 8.55
CA LEU A 29 -3.83 34.52 7.98
C LEU A 29 -5.32 34.75 8.33
N LYS A 30 -5.64 35.22 9.53
CA LYS A 30 -7.02 35.55 9.92
C LYS A 30 -7.54 36.78 9.15
N LEU A 31 -6.73 37.81 8.96
CA LEU A 31 -7.11 39.00 8.25
C LEU A 31 -7.36 38.75 6.76
N ASP A 32 -6.49 38.00 6.10
CA ASP A 32 -6.65 37.60 4.70
C ASP A 32 -7.87 36.73 4.48
N SER A 33 -8.15 35.80 5.41
CA SER A 33 -9.37 34.99 5.37
C SER A 33 -10.63 35.85 5.46
N VAL A 34 -10.66 36.87 6.33
CA VAL A 34 -11.80 37.80 6.46
C VAL A 34 -11.99 38.60 5.18
N ARG A 35 -10.89 39.13 4.59
CA ARG A 35 -10.92 39.86 3.32
C ARG A 35 -11.44 39.00 2.18
N LEU A 36 -10.96 37.78 2.06
CA LEU A 36 -11.40 36.84 1.04
C LEU A 36 -12.90 36.55 1.15
N LEU A 37 -13.40 36.26 2.35
CA LEU A 37 -14.84 36.04 2.59
C LEU A 37 -15.65 37.29 2.24
N ALA A 38 -15.11 38.50 2.48
CA ALA A 38 -15.75 39.78 2.10
C ALA A 38 -15.84 39.93 0.56
N ILE A 39 -14.79 39.57 -0.18
CA ILE A 39 -14.80 39.54 -1.65
C ILE A 39 -15.85 38.56 -2.17
N LEU A 40 -15.80 37.28 -1.75
CA LEU A 40 -16.74 36.25 -2.17
C LEU A 40 -18.20 36.64 -1.88
N ARG A 41 -18.44 37.35 -0.76
CA ARG A 41 -19.77 37.85 -0.42
C ARG A 41 -20.18 39.03 -1.28
N ARG A 42 -19.26 39.96 -1.58
CA ARG A 42 -19.50 41.10 -2.45
C ARG A 42 -19.91 40.66 -3.85
N GLU A 43 -19.24 39.59 -4.37
CA GLU A 43 -19.56 38.98 -5.67
C GLU A 43 -20.85 38.13 -5.64
N GLY A 44 -21.48 37.97 -4.47
CA GLY A 44 -22.72 37.19 -4.34
C GLY A 44 -22.52 35.67 -4.41
N ILE A 45 -21.27 35.19 -4.35
CA ILE A 45 -20.92 33.78 -4.43
C ILE A 45 -21.33 33.04 -3.15
N VAL A 46 -21.14 33.69 -1.99
CA VAL A 46 -21.50 33.14 -0.67
C VAL A 46 -22.40 34.07 0.12
N THR A 47 -23.24 33.50 0.98
CA THR A 47 -24.10 34.22 1.90
C THR A 47 -23.37 34.58 3.21
N LYS A 48 -23.95 35.48 4.01
CA LYS A 48 -23.44 35.74 5.36
C LYS A 48 -23.47 34.48 6.24
N ALA A 49 -24.50 33.67 6.08
CA ALA A 49 -24.63 32.42 6.82
C ALA A 49 -23.51 31.43 6.45
N ASP A 50 -23.17 31.32 5.15
CA ASP A 50 -22.06 30.46 4.70
C ASP A 50 -20.71 30.95 5.26
N CYS A 51 -20.47 32.26 5.32
CA CYS A 51 -19.24 32.80 5.91
C CYS A 51 -19.12 32.45 7.40
N VAL A 52 -20.20 32.66 8.18
CA VAL A 52 -20.20 32.37 9.62
C VAL A 52 -19.98 30.85 9.85
N TRP A 53 -20.71 30.02 9.11
CA TRP A 53 -20.56 28.56 9.19
C TRP A 53 -19.15 28.09 8.81
N ALA A 54 -18.61 28.59 7.69
CA ALA A 54 -17.27 28.22 7.24
C ALA A 54 -16.18 28.62 8.24
N THR A 55 -16.33 29.79 8.88
CA THR A 55 -15.37 30.27 9.90
C THR A 55 -15.42 29.35 11.14
N ALA A 56 -16.61 29.04 11.65
CA ALA A 56 -16.77 28.16 12.80
C ALA A 56 -16.24 26.75 12.53
N ARG A 57 -16.54 26.20 11.34
CA ARG A 57 -16.04 24.88 10.93
C ARG A 57 -14.51 24.89 10.75
N ALA A 58 -13.96 25.95 10.16
CA ALA A 58 -12.54 26.12 9.97
C ALA A 58 -11.76 26.12 11.30
N GLU A 59 -12.29 26.78 12.32
CA GLU A 59 -11.73 26.79 13.68
C GLU A 59 -11.81 25.39 14.33
N ALA A 60 -12.94 24.70 14.17
CA ALA A 60 -13.15 23.36 14.71
C ALA A 60 -12.20 22.31 14.11
N VAL A 61 -11.86 22.44 12.81
CA VAL A 61 -11.03 21.47 12.08
C VAL A 61 -9.56 21.92 11.93
N GLY A 62 -9.26 23.19 12.18
CA GLY A 62 -7.90 23.75 12.05
C GLY A 62 -7.45 23.98 10.61
N VAL A 63 -8.36 24.43 9.74
CA VAL A 63 -8.11 24.76 8.32
C VAL A 63 -8.53 26.18 7.98
N SER A 64 -8.37 26.64 6.71
CA SER A 64 -8.87 27.94 6.30
C SER A 64 -10.38 27.90 5.96
N PRO A 65 -11.14 28.99 6.19
CA PRO A 65 -12.54 29.06 5.77
C PRO A 65 -12.74 28.87 4.26
N ALA A 66 -11.80 29.31 3.44
CA ALA A 66 -11.80 29.11 2.00
C ALA A 66 -11.76 27.62 1.64
N HIS A 67 -10.92 26.85 2.34
CA HIS A 67 -10.82 25.40 2.14
C HIS A 67 -12.11 24.68 2.55
N VAL A 68 -12.77 25.12 3.63
CA VAL A 68 -14.09 24.60 4.03
C VAL A 68 -15.13 24.85 2.92
N LEU A 69 -15.22 26.08 2.41
CA LEU A 69 -16.17 26.42 1.36
C LEU A 69 -15.95 25.59 0.08
N LEU A 70 -14.70 25.37 -0.30
CA LEU A 70 -14.33 24.55 -1.45
C LEU A 70 -14.70 23.08 -1.23
N THR A 71 -14.32 22.52 -0.09
CA THR A 71 -14.56 21.10 0.25
C THR A 71 -16.05 20.75 0.23
N TRP A 72 -16.88 21.66 0.73
CA TRP A 72 -18.34 21.49 0.79
C TRP A 72 -19.09 22.02 -0.44
N ALA A 73 -18.36 22.31 -1.53
CA ALA A 73 -18.89 22.79 -2.80
C ALA A 73 -19.80 24.04 -2.68
N LYS A 74 -19.54 24.90 -1.69
CA LYS A 74 -20.19 26.20 -1.55
C LYS A 74 -19.60 27.24 -2.51
N VAL A 75 -18.36 27.02 -2.93
CA VAL A 75 -17.61 27.81 -3.90
C VAL A 75 -16.90 26.83 -4.84
N ASN A 76 -16.90 27.12 -6.12
CA ASN A 76 -16.07 26.36 -7.06
C ASN A 76 -14.64 26.92 -7.11
N ARG A 77 -13.72 26.15 -7.72
CA ARG A 77 -12.31 26.55 -7.78
C ARG A 77 -12.10 27.86 -8.54
N LEU A 78 -12.79 28.06 -9.66
CA LEU A 78 -12.65 29.26 -10.47
C LEU A 78 -13.04 30.52 -9.67
N GLU A 79 -14.16 30.48 -8.98
CA GLU A 79 -14.65 31.56 -8.12
C GLU A 79 -13.68 31.83 -6.96
N LEU A 80 -13.20 30.78 -6.30
CA LEU A 80 -12.30 30.91 -5.15
C LEU A 80 -10.98 31.55 -5.55
N TRP A 81 -10.31 31.02 -6.58
CA TRP A 81 -9.01 31.56 -7.01
C TRP A 81 -9.13 32.89 -7.71
N GLY A 82 -10.25 33.19 -8.39
CA GLY A 82 -10.55 34.53 -8.87
C GLY A 82 -10.57 35.56 -7.74
N ALA A 83 -11.28 35.26 -6.66
CA ALA A 83 -11.33 36.12 -5.46
C ALA A 83 -9.95 36.22 -4.74
N GLN A 84 -9.18 35.14 -4.72
CA GLN A 84 -7.81 35.13 -4.17
C GLN A 84 -6.86 36.01 -5.02
N CYS A 85 -6.94 35.92 -6.34
CA CYS A 85 -6.13 36.74 -7.23
C CYS A 85 -6.43 38.24 -7.05
N GLU A 86 -7.70 38.60 -6.86
CA GLU A 86 -8.09 39.96 -6.49
C GLU A 86 -7.45 40.38 -5.16
N LEU A 87 -7.53 39.52 -4.14
CA LEU A 87 -6.91 39.77 -2.83
C LEU A 87 -5.39 39.97 -2.93
N TRP A 88 -4.73 39.19 -3.78
CA TRP A 88 -3.28 39.24 -3.98
C TRP A 88 -2.84 40.32 -4.98
N SER A 89 -3.79 41.00 -5.64
CA SER A 89 -3.54 41.98 -6.70
C SER A 89 -2.69 41.44 -7.85
N ILE A 90 -3.02 40.24 -8.30
CA ILE A 90 -2.41 39.57 -9.46
C ILE A 90 -3.49 39.18 -10.47
N ASP A 91 -3.10 39.04 -11.74
CA ASP A 91 -4.01 38.65 -12.79
C ASP A 91 -4.37 37.16 -12.66
N TRP A 92 -5.65 36.85 -12.76
CA TRP A 92 -6.12 35.49 -12.97
C TRP A 92 -5.93 35.09 -14.45
N VAL A 93 -5.37 33.92 -14.68
CA VAL A 93 -5.16 33.36 -16.04
C VAL A 93 -5.71 31.95 -16.12
N ASP A 94 -6.50 31.66 -17.15
CA ASP A 94 -6.86 30.29 -17.48
C ASP A 94 -5.67 29.61 -18.19
N VAL A 95 -4.93 28.83 -17.43
CA VAL A 95 -3.71 28.18 -17.91
C VAL A 95 -3.97 26.86 -18.62
N ARG A 96 -5.22 26.42 -18.75
CA ARG A 96 -5.56 25.14 -19.43
C ARG A 96 -5.17 25.13 -20.90
N ASP A 97 -5.29 26.27 -21.56
CA ASP A 97 -4.92 26.46 -22.97
C ASP A 97 -3.47 26.96 -23.15
N GLN A 98 -2.80 27.33 -22.06
CA GLN A 98 -1.44 27.86 -22.07
C GLN A 98 -0.49 26.89 -21.37
N ARG A 99 0.29 26.16 -22.17
CA ARG A 99 1.28 25.23 -21.61
C ARG A 99 2.47 25.98 -21.08
N PRO A 100 2.96 25.62 -19.87
CA PRO A 100 4.20 26.19 -19.36
C PRO A 100 5.39 25.71 -20.20
N ASP A 101 6.46 26.49 -20.19
CA ASP A 101 7.74 26.07 -20.80
C ASP A 101 8.28 24.86 -20.04
N ALA A 102 8.38 23.74 -20.75
CA ALA A 102 8.83 22.47 -20.16
C ALA A 102 10.30 22.51 -19.69
N VAL A 103 11.14 23.36 -20.29
CA VAL A 103 12.55 23.51 -19.86
C VAL A 103 12.60 24.21 -18.50
N LEU A 104 11.85 25.29 -18.33
CA LEU A 104 11.76 26.01 -17.06
C LEU A 104 11.13 25.18 -15.95
N ALA A 105 10.01 24.50 -16.25
CA ALA A 105 9.32 23.67 -15.27
C ALA A 105 10.18 22.49 -14.81
N ARG A 106 10.89 21.82 -15.73
CA ARG A 106 11.82 20.74 -15.40
C ARG A 106 13.05 21.22 -14.64
N ALA A 107 13.62 22.38 -15.01
CA ALA A 107 14.73 22.98 -14.28
C ALA A 107 14.37 23.29 -12.82
N ALA A 108 13.15 23.81 -12.60
CA ALA A 108 12.64 24.04 -11.25
C ALA A 108 12.38 22.76 -10.45
N GLY A 109 12.07 21.68 -11.14
CA GLY A 109 11.80 20.37 -10.55
C GLY A 109 10.41 20.22 -9.95
N LEU A 110 9.80 19.05 -10.16
CA LEU A 110 8.45 18.73 -9.73
C LEU A 110 8.24 18.95 -8.22
N GLU A 111 9.15 18.46 -7.39
CA GLU A 111 9.05 18.56 -5.93
C GLU A 111 9.10 20.01 -5.44
N THR A 112 10.00 20.84 -6.02
CA THR A 112 10.10 22.27 -5.68
C THR A 112 8.82 23.01 -6.04
N CYS A 113 8.27 22.75 -7.22
CA CYS A 113 7.04 23.38 -7.69
C CYS A 113 5.85 22.99 -6.82
N LEU A 114 5.66 21.70 -6.53
CA LEU A 114 4.58 21.21 -5.67
C LEU A 114 4.70 21.75 -4.23
N ALA A 115 5.89 21.73 -3.65
CA ALA A 115 6.13 22.20 -2.28
C ALA A 115 5.86 23.70 -2.10
N ASN A 116 6.02 24.49 -3.17
CA ASN A 116 5.84 25.94 -3.14
C ASN A 116 4.55 26.41 -3.81
N GLY A 117 3.76 25.53 -4.43
CA GLY A 117 2.49 25.87 -5.08
C GLY A 117 2.65 26.82 -6.28
N PHE A 118 3.77 26.73 -7.01
CA PHE A 118 4.02 27.53 -8.20
C PHE A 118 4.63 26.72 -9.35
N VAL A 119 4.51 27.24 -10.57
CA VAL A 119 5.16 26.69 -11.78
C VAL A 119 5.76 27.85 -12.59
N PRO A 120 7.08 27.82 -12.91
CA PRO A 120 7.65 28.72 -13.91
C PRO A 120 6.94 28.51 -15.25
N HIS A 121 6.34 29.57 -15.79
CA HIS A 121 5.47 29.47 -16.95
C HIS A 121 6.18 29.82 -18.26
N HIS A 122 6.74 31.02 -18.36
CA HIS A 122 7.54 31.47 -19.50
C HIS A 122 8.40 32.69 -19.13
N ILE A 123 9.30 33.07 -20.01
CA ILE A 123 10.11 34.27 -19.86
C ILE A 123 9.53 35.35 -20.75
N ASP A 124 9.36 36.57 -20.20
CA ASP A 124 8.86 37.74 -20.86
C ASP A 124 9.88 38.86 -20.82
N GLY A 125 9.71 39.87 -21.72
CA GLY A 125 10.62 41.00 -21.83
C GLY A 125 11.61 40.87 -23.00
N ALA A 126 12.02 42.02 -23.54
CA ALA A 126 12.92 42.09 -24.70
C ALA A 126 14.30 41.48 -24.42
N ASP A 127 14.73 41.48 -23.15
CA ASP A 127 16.03 41.01 -22.70
C ASP A 127 15.96 39.68 -21.90
N GLY A 128 14.78 39.03 -21.84
CA GLY A 128 14.57 37.77 -21.11
C GLY A 128 14.70 37.87 -19.58
N GLU A 129 14.52 39.05 -19.00
CA GLU A 129 14.74 39.33 -17.58
C GLU A 129 13.57 39.01 -16.65
N VAL A 130 12.36 38.83 -17.17
CA VAL A 130 11.13 38.67 -16.37
C VAL A 130 10.64 37.21 -16.47
N LEU A 131 10.70 36.48 -15.36
CA LEU A 131 10.08 35.17 -15.26
C LEU A 131 8.59 35.33 -14.89
N VAL A 132 7.72 34.82 -15.72
CA VAL A 132 6.29 34.67 -15.40
C VAL A 132 6.09 33.37 -14.67
N VAL A 133 5.49 33.44 -13.47
CA VAL A 133 5.29 32.29 -12.57
C VAL A 133 3.80 32.17 -12.25
N ALA A 134 3.21 31.03 -12.58
CA ALA A 134 1.87 30.68 -12.18
C ALA A 134 1.87 30.20 -10.72
N THR A 135 0.92 30.69 -9.91
CA THR A 135 0.85 30.36 -8.49
C THR A 135 -0.58 30.10 -8.01
N SER A 136 -0.73 29.10 -7.15
CA SER A 136 -1.97 28.83 -6.41
C SER A 136 -1.91 29.29 -4.95
N VAL A 137 -0.80 29.91 -4.53
CA VAL A 137 -0.55 30.40 -3.17
C VAL A 137 -0.19 31.89 -3.18
N PRO A 138 -0.30 32.62 -2.05
CA PRO A 138 0.03 34.03 -2.00
C PRO A 138 1.45 34.33 -2.49
N PRO A 139 1.64 35.28 -3.43
CA PRO A 139 2.96 35.72 -3.85
C PRO A 139 3.80 36.23 -2.68
N SER A 140 5.08 35.91 -2.68
CA SER A 140 6.01 36.37 -1.65
C SER A 140 7.42 36.60 -2.24
N ALA A 141 8.18 37.50 -1.61
CA ALA A 141 9.58 37.74 -2.00
C ALA A 141 10.43 36.46 -1.91
N ALA A 142 10.24 35.64 -0.89
CA ALA A 142 10.92 34.37 -0.74
C ALA A 142 10.51 33.36 -1.82
N GLY A 143 9.23 33.38 -2.25
CA GLY A 143 8.75 32.58 -3.38
C GLY A 143 9.38 33.02 -4.70
N ALA A 144 9.47 34.35 -4.93
CA ALA A 144 10.11 34.90 -6.12
C ALA A 144 11.60 34.51 -6.19
N GLN A 145 12.32 34.65 -5.08
CA GLN A 145 13.72 34.23 -5.01
C GLN A 145 13.89 32.74 -5.33
N ARG A 146 13.08 31.85 -4.71
CA ARG A 146 13.12 30.41 -5.01
C ARG A 146 12.80 30.10 -6.48
N ALA A 147 11.86 30.80 -7.08
CA ALA A 147 11.52 30.61 -8.49
C ALA A 147 12.69 30.99 -9.42
N VAL A 148 13.37 32.11 -9.13
CA VAL A 148 14.56 32.54 -9.89
C VAL A 148 15.71 31.55 -9.69
N GLU A 149 16.01 31.17 -8.46
CA GLU A 149 17.07 30.20 -8.14
C GLU A 149 16.83 28.85 -8.85
N ALA A 150 15.58 28.41 -8.88
CA ALA A 150 15.20 27.14 -9.48
C ALA A 150 15.45 27.09 -11.00
N VAL A 151 15.36 28.22 -11.71
CA VAL A 151 15.59 28.28 -13.16
C VAL A 151 16.97 28.86 -13.54
N ALA A 152 17.80 29.24 -12.57
CA ALA A 152 19.08 29.94 -12.81
C ALA A 152 20.02 29.16 -13.76
N GLY A 153 19.96 27.82 -13.76
CA GLY A 153 20.78 26.98 -14.63
C GLY A 153 20.42 27.06 -16.13
N VAL A 154 19.16 27.43 -16.44
CA VAL A 154 18.65 27.49 -17.83
C VAL A 154 18.27 28.91 -18.26
N ALA A 155 18.07 29.82 -17.30
CA ALA A 155 17.70 31.20 -17.53
C ALA A 155 18.47 32.16 -16.60
N PRO A 156 19.80 32.32 -16.80
CA PRO A 156 20.67 33.07 -15.89
C PRO A 156 20.40 34.59 -15.88
N ASP A 157 19.74 35.11 -16.91
CA ASP A 157 19.47 36.54 -17.06
C ASP A 157 18.20 36.99 -16.33
N VAL A 158 17.39 36.07 -15.82
CA VAL A 158 16.17 36.38 -15.03
C VAL A 158 16.55 37.13 -13.75
N ARG A 159 15.90 38.29 -13.54
CA ARG A 159 16.10 39.13 -12.36
C ARG A 159 14.80 39.49 -11.64
N ARG A 160 13.66 39.38 -12.31
CA ARG A 160 12.34 39.76 -11.81
C ARG A 160 11.32 38.66 -12.00
N VAL A 161 10.32 38.63 -11.13
CA VAL A 161 9.21 37.68 -11.21
C VAL A 161 7.91 38.47 -11.37
N ARG A 162 7.09 38.06 -12.33
CA ARG A 162 5.69 38.45 -12.48
C ARG A 162 4.81 37.25 -12.14
N TRP A 163 3.91 37.43 -11.20
CA TRP A 163 2.99 36.39 -10.77
C TRP A 163 1.71 36.41 -11.58
N ILE A 164 1.21 35.25 -11.96
CA ILE A 164 -0.13 35.01 -12.49
C ILE A 164 -0.82 33.98 -11.60
N GLY A 165 -2.10 34.21 -11.31
CA GLY A 165 -2.87 33.33 -10.43
C GLY A 165 -3.54 32.19 -11.19
N CYS A 166 -3.55 31.01 -10.59
CA CYS A 166 -4.25 29.82 -11.10
C CYS A 166 -4.71 28.94 -9.92
N SER A 167 -5.53 27.91 -10.18
CA SER A 167 -5.96 26.99 -9.13
C SER A 167 -4.88 25.96 -8.77
N ASP A 168 -5.07 25.29 -7.65
CA ASP A 168 -4.21 24.20 -7.19
C ASP A 168 -4.20 23.01 -8.17
N LEU A 169 -5.35 22.75 -8.83
CA LEU A 169 -5.44 21.70 -9.85
C LEU A 169 -4.76 22.11 -11.16
N ASP A 170 -4.74 23.39 -11.47
CA ASP A 170 -4.02 23.89 -12.64
C ASP A 170 -2.51 23.73 -12.46
N ILE A 171 -1.99 23.94 -11.24
CA ILE A 171 -0.59 23.61 -10.90
C ILE A 171 -0.30 22.13 -11.16
N ASP A 172 -1.14 21.22 -10.61
CA ASP A 172 -0.99 19.78 -10.81
C ASP A 172 -1.01 19.44 -12.32
N HIS A 173 -1.94 20.02 -13.09
CA HIS A 173 -2.08 19.80 -14.54
C HIS A 173 -0.89 20.33 -15.35
N MET A 174 -0.43 21.54 -15.05
CA MET A 174 0.76 22.11 -15.71
C MET A 174 2.00 21.28 -15.48
N LEU A 175 2.24 20.83 -14.24
CA LEU A 175 3.37 19.98 -13.90
C LEU A 175 3.28 18.63 -14.56
N LEU A 176 2.08 18.01 -14.57
CA LEU A 176 1.87 16.73 -15.24
C LEU A 176 2.12 16.84 -16.75
N THR A 177 1.81 17.97 -17.36
CA THR A 177 2.02 18.21 -18.80
C THR A 177 3.49 18.52 -19.11
N ALA A 178 4.10 19.45 -18.37
CA ALA A 178 5.48 19.91 -18.61
C ALA A 178 6.53 18.86 -18.21
N CYS A 179 6.32 18.16 -17.10
CA CYS A 179 7.21 17.14 -16.55
C CYS A 179 6.72 15.71 -16.84
N ARG A 180 5.89 15.53 -17.89
CA ARG A 180 5.27 14.24 -18.22
C ARG A 180 6.26 13.09 -18.28
N ALA A 181 7.40 13.27 -18.96
CA ALA A 181 8.41 12.25 -19.10
C ALA A 181 9.04 11.88 -17.76
N ASP A 182 9.26 12.88 -16.91
CA ASP A 182 9.85 12.69 -15.58
C ASP A 182 8.87 11.96 -14.65
N VAL A 183 7.57 12.27 -14.73
CA VAL A 183 6.52 11.56 -13.97
C VAL A 183 6.40 10.11 -14.42
N ILE A 184 6.47 9.83 -15.73
CA ILE A 184 6.44 8.45 -16.26
C ILE A 184 7.66 7.67 -15.77
N TRP A 185 8.85 8.26 -15.90
CA TRP A 185 10.10 7.64 -15.46
C TRP A 185 10.13 7.40 -13.95
N ASP A 186 9.79 8.38 -13.15
CA ASP A 186 9.70 8.27 -11.69
C ASP A 186 8.74 7.15 -11.28
N ALA A 187 7.58 7.07 -11.93
CA ALA A 187 6.55 6.09 -11.59
C ALA A 187 6.94 4.65 -11.93
N ALA A 188 7.74 4.44 -12.98
CA ALA A 188 8.10 3.12 -13.48
C ALA A 188 9.51 2.67 -13.08
N ASP A 189 10.51 3.55 -13.28
CA ASP A 189 11.92 3.17 -13.36
C ASP A 189 12.80 3.73 -12.25
N ARG A 190 12.32 4.68 -11.44
CA ARG A 190 13.12 5.30 -10.37
C ARG A 190 13.67 4.26 -9.40
N LEU A 191 12.83 3.34 -8.90
CA LEU A 191 13.27 2.29 -7.98
C LEU A 191 14.37 1.43 -8.62
N THR A 192 14.22 1.12 -9.91
CA THR A 192 15.20 0.34 -10.67
C THR A 192 16.53 1.07 -10.81
N ALA A 193 16.50 2.38 -11.02
CA ALA A 193 17.70 3.20 -11.17
C ALA A 193 18.43 3.43 -9.83
N GLU A 194 17.69 3.75 -8.77
CA GLU A 194 18.26 4.04 -7.45
C GLU A 194 18.63 2.77 -6.67
N HIS A 195 17.83 1.69 -6.81
CA HIS A 195 17.94 0.45 -6.05
C HIS A 195 17.75 -0.80 -6.94
N PRO A 196 18.66 -1.06 -7.90
CA PRO A 196 18.51 -2.15 -8.88
C PRO A 196 18.42 -3.55 -8.23
N ASP A 197 18.92 -3.70 -7.01
CA ASP A 197 18.87 -4.96 -6.27
C ASP A 197 17.52 -5.20 -5.58
N GLU A 198 16.66 -4.18 -5.49
CA GLU A 198 15.38 -4.23 -4.79
C GLU A 198 14.16 -4.24 -5.73
N THR A 199 14.35 -4.36 -7.04
CA THR A 199 13.29 -4.36 -8.05
C THR A 199 13.22 -5.66 -8.83
N ALA A 200 12.03 -6.06 -9.25
CA ALA A 200 11.82 -7.23 -10.12
C ALA A 200 12.35 -7.00 -11.56
N ALA A 201 12.49 -5.75 -12.00
CA ALA A 201 12.93 -5.39 -13.35
C ALA A 201 14.28 -6.01 -13.75
N THR A 202 15.21 -6.15 -12.81
CA THR A 202 16.57 -6.66 -13.06
C THR A 202 16.65 -8.21 -13.14
N GLY A 203 15.52 -8.91 -12.90
CA GLY A 203 15.43 -10.37 -12.99
C GLY A 203 16.14 -11.11 -11.83
N PRO A 204 16.25 -12.45 -11.91
CA PRO A 204 16.89 -13.26 -10.86
C PRO A 204 18.41 -13.08 -10.86
N ALA A 205 19.02 -13.30 -9.69
CA ALA A 205 20.48 -13.27 -9.57
C ALA A 205 21.14 -14.35 -10.44
N ARG A 206 22.33 -14.02 -10.99
CA ARG A 206 23.04 -14.96 -11.87
C ARG A 206 23.36 -16.31 -11.22
N TRP A 207 23.54 -16.35 -9.91
CA TRP A 207 23.82 -17.58 -9.18
C TRP A 207 22.60 -18.50 -9.01
N ASN A 208 21.36 -17.98 -9.17
CA ASN A 208 20.14 -18.78 -9.03
C ASN A 208 20.06 -19.87 -10.10
N TYR A 209 20.49 -19.57 -11.33
CA TYR A 209 20.47 -20.55 -12.43
C TYR A 209 21.37 -21.75 -12.21
N PRO A 210 22.68 -21.60 -11.93
CA PRO A 210 23.55 -22.77 -11.68
C PRO A 210 23.13 -23.55 -10.43
N VAL A 211 22.60 -22.90 -9.40
CA VAL A 211 22.09 -23.59 -8.21
C VAL A 211 20.87 -24.43 -8.57
N LEU A 212 19.91 -23.88 -9.34
CA LEU A 212 18.72 -24.63 -9.76
C LEU A 212 19.11 -25.83 -10.65
N VAL A 213 19.94 -25.59 -11.68
CA VAL A 213 20.41 -26.63 -12.59
C VAL A 213 21.19 -27.71 -11.82
N GLY A 214 22.09 -27.29 -10.94
CA GLY A 214 22.86 -28.20 -10.09
C GLY A 214 22.00 -29.07 -9.18
N ALA A 215 20.98 -28.44 -8.54
CA ALA A 215 20.04 -29.16 -7.67
C ALA A 215 19.20 -30.21 -8.46
N VAL A 216 18.69 -29.81 -9.63
CA VAL A 216 17.93 -30.74 -10.52
C VAL A 216 18.84 -31.86 -11.02
N THR A 217 20.03 -31.53 -11.48
CA THR A 217 21.00 -32.55 -11.94
C THR A 217 21.38 -33.51 -10.83
N ALA A 218 21.69 -32.99 -9.63
CA ALA A 218 22.01 -33.82 -8.47
C ALA A 218 20.84 -34.74 -8.09
N PHE A 219 19.61 -34.25 -8.13
CA PHE A 219 18.41 -35.06 -7.87
C PHE A 219 18.22 -36.16 -8.92
N VAL A 220 18.37 -35.83 -10.21
CA VAL A 220 18.26 -36.81 -11.30
C VAL A 220 19.35 -37.89 -11.18
N VAL A 221 20.59 -37.51 -10.93
CA VAL A 221 21.70 -38.47 -10.73
C VAL A 221 21.44 -39.35 -9.52
N ALA A 222 21.03 -38.77 -8.40
CA ALA A 222 20.73 -39.50 -7.18
C ALA A 222 19.58 -40.53 -7.35
N ILE A 223 18.49 -40.12 -8.08
CA ILE A 223 17.36 -41.05 -8.34
C ILE A 223 17.75 -42.20 -9.25
N VAL A 224 18.67 -41.99 -10.19
CA VAL A 224 19.19 -43.05 -11.06
C VAL A 224 20.13 -44.00 -10.31
N LEU A 225 21.03 -43.48 -9.47
CA LEU A 225 22.03 -44.28 -8.75
C LEU A 225 21.47 -45.00 -7.53
N ALA A 226 20.57 -44.38 -6.80
CA ALA A 226 20.03 -44.89 -5.54
C ALA A 226 18.54 -44.52 -5.36
N PRO A 227 17.60 -45.07 -6.16
CA PRO A 227 16.21 -44.62 -6.21
C PRO A 227 15.50 -44.65 -4.84
N THR A 228 15.60 -45.77 -4.12
CA THR A 228 14.94 -45.93 -2.81
C THR A 228 15.49 -44.99 -1.74
N GLY A 229 16.82 -44.85 -1.69
CA GLY A 229 17.50 -43.93 -0.77
C GLY A 229 17.17 -42.47 -1.08
N THR A 230 17.17 -42.12 -2.35
CA THR A 230 16.82 -40.75 -2.80
C THR A 230 15.37 -40.40 -2.48
N LEU A 231 14.43 -41.32 -2.73
CA LEU A 231 13.02 -41.11 -2.38
C LEU A 231 12.81 -41.00 -0.87
N ALA A 232 13.53 -41.82 -0.07
CA ALA A 232 13.47 -41.72 1.39
C ALA A 232 13.99 -40.35 1.89
N VAL A 233 15.16 -39.90 1.41
CA VAL A 233 15.71 -38.57 1.76
C VAL A 233 14.79 -37.46 1.30
N PHE A 234 14.27 -37.54 0.07
CA PHE A 234 13.33 -36.53 -0.45
C PHE A 234 12.06 -36.45 0.40
N THR A 235 11.48 -37.59 0.80
CA THR A 235 10.31 -37.66 1.69
C THR A 235 10.60 -37.01 3.04
N VAL A 236 11.78 -37.28 3.63
CA VAL A 236 12.19 -36.65 4.89
C VAL A 236 12.33 -35.14 4.74
N LEU A 237 13.05 -34.65 3.71
CA LEU A 237 13.24 -33.22 3.47
C LEU A 237 11.91 -32.51 3.25
N LEU A 238 11.01 -33.11 2.47
CA LEU A 238 9.68 -32.58 2.23
C LEU A 238 8.85 -32.56 3.52
N SER A 239 8.90 -33.61 4.32
CA SER A 239 8.24 -33.71 5.63
C SER A 239 8.77 -32.65 6.59
N MET A 240 10.08 -32.46 6.67
CA MET A 240 10.69 -31.42 7.51
C MET A 240 10.25 -30.01 7.06
N ALA A 241 10.32 -29.74 5.76
CA ALA A 241 9.89 -28.44 5.23
C ALA A 241 8.41 -28.16 5.56
N PHE A 242 7.55 -29.18 5.46
CA PHE A 242 6.14 -29.09 5.79
C PHE A 242 5.91 -28.85 7.30
N VAL A 243 6.61 -29.58 8.18
CA VAL A 243 6.54 -29.39 9.65
C VAL A 243 7.00 -28.00 10.04
N PHE A 244 8.14 -27.53 9.52
CA PHE A 244 8.64 -26.19 9.81
C PHE A 244 7.70 -25.11 9.31
N GLY A 245 7.18 -25.23 8.08
CA GLY A 245 6.23 -24.30 7.52
C GLY A 245 4.91 -24.24 8.30
N THR A 246 4.34 -25.41 8.62
CA THR A 246 3.08 -25.50 9.36
C THR A 246 3.25 -25.12 10.82
N GLY A 247 4.33 -25.58 11.46
CA GLY A 247 4.66 -25.21 12.83
C GLY A 247 4.90 -23.72 12.99
N PHE A 248 5.61 -23.10 12.06
CA PHE A 248 5.79 -21.64 12.02
C PHE A 248 4.44 -20.91 11.93
N LYS A 249 3.56 -21.34 11.02
CA LYS A 249 2.21 -20.75 10.88
C LYS A 249 1.38 -20.93 12.14
N ALA A 250 1.43 -22.10 12.78
CA ALA A 250 0.73 -22.34 14.04
C ALA A 250 1.25 -21.45 15.18
N VAL A 251 2.57 -21.30 15.31
CA VAL A 251 3.21 -20.41 16.31
C VAL A 251 2.82 -18.94 16.05
N ALA A 252 2.86 -18.50 14.80
CA ALA A 252 2.45 -17.14 14.43
C ALA A 252 0.96 -16.91 14.75
N ALA A 253 0.07 -17.83 14.37
CA ALA A 253 -1.36 -17.73 14.69
C ALA A 253 -1.62 -17.70 16.21
N TYR A 254 -0.91 -18.53 16.97
CA TYR A 254 -0.99 -18.50 18.45
C TYR A 254 -0.50 -17.18 19.04
N ALA A 255 0.63 -16.66 18.56
CA ALA A 255 1.15 -15.35 18.97
C ALA A 255 0.16 -14.23 18.66
N GLY A 256 -0.47 -14.26 17.48
CA GLY A 256 -1.53 -13.34 17.08
C GLY A 256 -2.73 -13.41 18.01
N GLY A 257 -3.27 -14.59 18.27
CA GLY A 257 -4.39 -14.77 19.21
C GLY A 257 -4.07 -14.26 20.62
N ARG A 258 -2.82 -14.43 21.08
CA ARG A 258 -2.38 -13.90 22.37
C ARG A 258 -2.25 -12.38 22.37
N ALA A 259 -1.74 -11.80 21.28
CA ALA A 259 -1.61 -10.34 21.14
C ALA A 259 -2.99 -9.67 21.14
N LEU A 260 -3.92 -10.24 20.40
CA LEU A 260 -5.31 -9.76 20.33
C LEU A 260 -6.03 -9.81 21.67
N ARG A 261 -5.90 -10.92 22.41
CA ARG A 261 -6.46 -11.00 23.77
C ARG A 261 -5.89 -9.93 24.71
N LYS A 262 -4.59 -9.65 24.61
CA LYS A 262 -3.99 -8.57 25.40
C LYS A 262 -4.58 -7.21 25.05
N GLN A 263 -4.79 -6.94 23.77
CA GLN A 263 -5.38 -5.70 23.29
C GLN A 263 -6.84 -5.57 23.76
N GLU A 264 -7.65 -6.62 23.63
CA GLU A 264 -9.04 -6.67 24.11
C GLU A 264 -9.13 -6.40 25.63
N ILE A 265 -8.26 -7.03 26.41
CA ILE A 265 -8.21 -6.81 27.87
C ILE A 265 -7.81 -5.35 28.18
N ALA A 266 -6.80 -4.81 27.51
CA ALA A 266 -6.37 -3.44 27.71
C ALA A 266 -7.46 -2.42 27.36
N THR A 267 -8.18 -2.64 26.27
CA THR A 267 -9.32 -1.81 25.87
C THR A 267 -10.45 -1.88 26.90
N LEU A 268 -10.79 -3.07 27.39
CA LEU A 268 -11.82 -3.25 28.42
C LEU A 268 -11.43 -2.58 29.73
N GLU A 269 -10.16 -2.72 30.16
CA GLU A 269 -9.64 -2.05 31.36
C GLU A 269 -9.69 -0.53 31.23
N ALA A 270 -9.39 0.02 30.04
CA ALA A 270 -9.48 1.44 29.77
C ALA A 270 -10.92 1.95 29.86
N LEU A 271 -11.88 1.25 29.23
CA LEU A 271 -13.31 1.57 29.29
C LEU A 271 -13.85 1.52 30.73
N LEU A 272 -13.46 0.52 31.53
CA LEU A 272 -13.84 0.41 32.94
C LEU A 272 -13.26 1.56 33.79
N THR A 273 -12.06 2.02 33.46
CA THR A 273 -11.42 3.15 34.13
C THR A 273 -12.15 4.46 33.81
N GLU A 274 -12.53 4.68 32.56
CA GLU A 274 -13.33 5.84 32.14
C GLU A 274 -14.74 5.84 32.77
N ALA A 275 -15.33 4.65 32.94
CA ALA A 275 -16.65 4.50 33.60
C ALA A 275 -16.62 4.74 35.14
N GLY A 276 -15.45 5.11 35.71
CA GLY A 276 -15.33 5.48 37.13
C GLY A 276 -15.29 4.31 38.11
N ASP A 277 -15.09 3.07 37.65
CA ASP A 277 -14.92 1.92 38.55
C ASP A 277 -13.48 1.83 39.07
N HIS A 278 -13.18 2.69 40.07
CA HIS A 278 -11.85 2.82 40.68
C HIS A 278 -11.52 1.73 41.73
N ARG A 279 -12.02 0.52 41.62
CA ARG A 279 -11.76 -0.56 42.59
C ARG A 279 -10.29 -0.99 42.58
N GLY A 280 -9.41 -0.09 43.06
CA GLY A 280 -8.03 -0.42 43.49
C GLY A 280 -7.08 -0.95 42.42
N ARG A 281 -7.42 -0.86 41.14
CA ARG A 281 -6.55 -1.29 40.06
C ARG A 281 -5.59 -0.17 39.64
N ARG A 282 -4.31 -0.51 39.45
CA ARG A 282 -3.35 0.40 38.81
C ARG A 282 -3.86 0.79 37.43
N PRO A 283 -3.72 2.07 37.01
CA PRO A 283 -4.06 2.49 35.69
C PRO A 283 -3.38 1.58 34.64
N PRO A 284 -4.04 1.24 33.55
CA PRO A 284 -3.47 0.40 32.51
C PRO A 284 -2.14 1.00 32.04
N ARG A 285 -1.13 0.17 31.88
CA ARG A 285 0.23 0.58 31.50
C ARG A 285 0.30 1.14 30.06
N GLN A 286 -0.76 0.93 29.29
CA GLN A 286 -1.02 1.54 27.99
C GLN A 286 -2.39 2.22 28.10
N ALA A 287 -2.39 3.54 27.99
CA ALA A 287 -3.64 4.30 27.84
C ALA A 287 -4.40 3.80 26.60
N ALA A 288 -5.73 3.75 26.70
CA ALA A 288 -6.54 3.55 25.50
C ALA A 288 -6.14 4.60 24.45
N PRO A 289 -6.07 4.22 23.17
CA PRO A 289 -5.72 5.18 22.13
C PRO A 289 -6.71 6.35 22.19
N ARG A 290 -6.18 7.53 22.47
CA ARG A 290 -6.98 8.76 22.55
C ARG A 290 -7.35 9.18 21.14
N ARG A 291 -8.64 9.37 20.88
CA ARG A 291 -9.06 9.96 19.61
C ARG A 291 -8.45 11.37 19.50
N VAL A 292 -7.67 11.58 18.44
CA VAL A 292 -7.06 12.88 18.15
C VAL A 292 -8.18 13.88 17.84
N PRO A 293 -8.17 15.09 18.44
CA PRO A 293 -9.16 16.13 18.12
C PRO A 293 -9.10 16.53 16.64
N ASP A 294 -10.25 16.88 16.06
CA ASP A 294 -10.35 17.17 14.62
C ASP A 294 -9.38 18.27 14.14
N ASN A 295 -9.09 19.28 14.97
CA ASN A 295 -8.15 20.36 14.66
C ASN A 295 -6.68 19.91 14.66
N GLU A 296 -6.35 18.82 15.34
CA GLU A 296 -4.99 18.27 15.41
C GLU A 296 -4.78 17.13 14.39
N LEU A 297 -5.87 16.63 13.76
CA LEU A 297 -5.77 15.58 12.76
C LEU A 297 -4.88 16.00 11.59
N PRO A 298 -3.98 15.11 11.12
CA PRO A 298 -3.17 15.34 9.93
C PRO A 298 -4.01 15.29 8.65
N VAL A 299 -3.48 15.82 7.56
CA VAL A 299 -4.05 15.56 6.23
C VAL A 299 -3.74 14.13 5.83
N TYR A 300 -4.77 13.42 5.35
CA TYR A 300 -4.66 12.03 4.93
C TYR A 300 -4.88 11.90 3.42
N THR A 301 -3.87 11.42 2.68
CA THR A 301 -4.05 11.10 1.26
C THR A 301 -4.63 9.70 1.10
N ILE A 302 -5.64 9.58 0.25
CA ILE A 302 -6.23 8.30 -0.18
C ILE A 302 -5.98 8.14 -1.67
N LEU A 303 -5.18 7.16 -2.05
CA LEU A 303 -4.98 6.78 -3.45
C LEU A 303 -5.99 5.70 -3.84
N VAL A 304 -6.71 5.93 -4.92
CA VAL A 304 -7.66 4.97 -5.47
C VAL A 304 -7.35 4.72 -6.93
N PRO A 305 -6.57 3.69 -7.24
CA PRO A 305 -6.33 3.30 -8.63
C PRO A 305 -7.59 2.68 -9.22
N ALA A 306 -8.06 3.22 -10.35
CA ALA A 306 -9.23 2.75 -11.08
C ALA A 306 -8.89 2.58 -12.57
N TYR A 307 -9.04 1.37 -13.08
CA TYR A 307 -8.87 1.03 -14.49
C TYR A 307 -9.95 0.05 -14.94
N ARG A 308 -10.81 0.47 -15.87
CA ARG A 308 -12.00 -0.28 -16.29
C ARG A 308 -12.92 -0.59 -15.12
N GLU A 309 -13.23 0.45 -14.35
CA GLU A 309 -14.05 0.40 -13.12
C GLU A 309 -15.26 1.34 -13.23
N GLU A 310 -15.78 1.58 -14.45
CA GLU A 310 -16.93 2.46 -14.70
C GLU A 310 -18.18 2.06 -13.90
N ALA A 311 -18.33 0.77 -13.61
CA ALA A 311 -19.49 0.26 -12.87
C ALA A 311 -19.45 0.57 -11.36
N VAL A 312 -18.26 0.72 -10.77
CA VAL A 312 -18.09 0.83 -9.31
C VAL A 312 -17.66 2.22 -8.84
N ILE A 313 -17.16 3.08 -9.75
CA ILE A 313 -16.57 4.39 -9.40
C ILE A 313 -17.53 5.32 -8.64
N ALA A 314 -18.82 5.30 -8.96
CA ALA A 314 -19.82 6.13 -8.28
C ALA A 314 -20.03 5.65 -6.83
N LYS A 315 -20.08 4.33 -6.61
CA LYS A 315 -20.22 3.72 -5.26
C LYS A 315 -18.98 3.94 -4.42
N LEU A 316 -17.80 3.91 -5.04
CA LEU A 316 -16.54 4.26 -4.38
C LEU A 316 -16.60 5.66 -3.77
N ILE A 317 -16.98 6.67 -4.57
CA ILE A 317 -17.07 8.06 -4.08
C ILE A 317 -18.04 8.17 -2.90
N GLU A 318 -19.13 7.40 -2.92
CA GLU A 318 -20.09 7.34 -1.80
C GLU A 318 -19.48 6.66 -0.56
N ASN A 319 -18.76 5.55 -0.72
CA ASN A 319 -18.08 4.87 0.39
C ASN A 319 -17.05 5.78 1.07
N LEU A 320 -16.32 6.59 0.30
CA LEU A 320 -15.34 7.54 0.84
C LEU A 320 -15.99 8.69 1.65
N ARG A 321 -17.23 9.07 1.32
CA ARG A 321 -18.02 10.02 2.13
C ARG A 321 -18.42 9.45 3.48
N GLY A 322 -18.49 8.13 3.60
CA GLY A 322 -18.82 7.42 4.85
C GLY A 322 -17.70 7.30 5.86
N LEU A 323 -16.49 7.77 5.53
CA LEU A 323 -15.36 7.77 6.47
C LEU A 323 -15.59 8.78 7.60
N ASP A 324 -15.35 8.33 8.84
CA ASP A 324 -15.37 9.17 10.03
C ASP A 324 -14.04 9.96 10.12
N TYR A 325 -13.88 10.91 9.20
CA TYR A 325 -12.72 11.80 9.14
C TYR A 325 -13.17 13.13 8.53
N PRO A 326 -12.70 14.30 9.03
CA PRO A 326 -13.09 15.57 8.46
C PRO A 326 -12.76 15.64 6.96
N PRO A 327 -13.74 15.88 6.07
CA PRO A 327 -13.50 15.98 4.63
C PRO A 327 -12.42 17.00 4.26
N GLU A 328 -12.27 18.05 5.06
CA GLU A 328 -11.27 19.10 4.91
C GLU A 328 -9.83 18.61 5.18
N LYS A 329 -9.69 17.45 5.79
CA LYS A 329 -8.40 16.79 6.07
C LYS A 329 -8.15 15.59 5.14
N LEU A 330 -9.05 15.34 4.17
CA LEU A 330 -8.89 14.31 3.16
C LEU A 330 -8.34 14.88 1.85
N ASP A 331 -7.37 14.17 1.28
CA ASP A 331 -6.81 14.40 -0.04
C ASP A 331 -6.99 13.11 -0.86
N VAL A 332 -8.16 12.96 -1.49
CA VAL A 332 -8.48 11.75 -2.27
C VAL A 332 -8.03 11.92 -3.70
N ILE A 333 -7.19 11.02 -4.19
CA ILE A 333 -6.68 11.01 -5.57
C ILE A 333 -7.19 9.75 -6.26
N VAL A 334 -8.17 9.91 -7.14
CA VAL A 334 -8.63 8.83 -8.02
C VAL A 334 -7.71 8.78 -9.23
N LEU A 335 -6.94 7.70 -9.33
CA LEU A 335 -5.93 7.49 -10.37
C LEU A 335 -6.58 6.79 -11.56
N LEU A 336 -6.72 7.51 -12.67
CA LEU A 336 -7.37 7.05 -13.89
C LEU A 336 -6.33 6.92 -14.99
N GLU A 337 -6.35 5.82 -15.74
CA GLU A 337 -5.44 5.67 -16.89
C GLU A 337 -5.92 6.52 -18.07
N GLU A 338 -4.99 7.16 -18.77
CA GLU A 338 -5.28 8.10 -19.87
C GLU A 338 -6.08 7.46 -21.03
N ASP A 339 -5.93 6.15 -21.24
CA ASP A 339 -6.61 5.39 -22.27
C ASP A 339 -7.95 4.76 -21.82
N ASP A 340 -8.42 5.08 -20.60
CA ASP A 340 -9.68 4.59 -20.06
C ASP A 340 -10.74 5.71 -20.01
N GLU A 341 -11.23 6.08 -21.19
CA GLU A 341 -12.21 7.15 -21.34
C GLU A 341 -13.54 6.85 -20.63
N LEU A 342 -13.94 5.56 -20.56
CA LEU A 342 -15.21 5.17 -19.93
C LEU A 342 -15.18 5.40 -18.41
N THR A 343 -14.15 4.93 -17.72
CA THR A 343 -14.02 5.16 -16.28
C THR A 343 -13.85 6.65 -15.97
N LEU A 344 -13.10 7.40 -16.81
CA LEU A 344 -12.96 8.86 -16.66
C LEU A 344 -14.30 9.58 -16.82
N ALA A 345 -15.11 9.20 -17.81
CA ALA A 345 -16.44 9.77 -18.01
C ALA A 345 -17.37 9.47 -16.85
N ALA A 346 -17.37 8.22 -16.36
CA ALA A 346 -18.16 7.81 -15.20
C ALA A 346 -17.74 8.57 -13.92
N ALA A 347 -16.43 8.74 -13.69
CA ALA A 347 -15.90 9.48 -12.55
C ALA A 347 -16.32 10.96 -12.58
N LYS A 348 -16.28 11.60 -13.75
CA LYS A 348 -16.79 12.98 -13.93
C LYS A 348 -18.30 13.07 -13.71
N ALA A 349 -19.07 12.10 -14.24
CA ALA A 349 -20.51 12.06 -14.08
C ALA A 349 -20.98 11.87 -12.63
N ALA A 350 -20.17 11.20 -11.79
CA ALA A 350 -20.41 11.02 -10.36
C ALA A 350 -20.30 12.31 -9.54
N LYS A 351 -19.87 13.43 -10.14
CA LYS A 351 -19.72 14.74 -9.50
C LYS A 351 -18.99 14.64 -8.16
N PRO A 352 -17.70 14.29 -8.18
CA PRO A 352 -16.91 14.07 -6.96
C PRO A 352 -16.91 15.33 -6.09
N PRO A 353 -16.92 15.19 -4.75
CA PRO A 353 -16.83 16.31 -3.83
C PRO A 353 -15.48 17.02 -3.92
N GLY A 354 -15.39 18.23 -3.36
CA GLY A 354 -14.21 19.12 -3.48
C GLY A 354 -12.90 18.52 -2.96
N PHE A 355 -12.94 17.54 -2.06
CA PHE A 355 -11.77 16.84 -1.54
C PHE A 355 -11.30 15.67 -2.42
N VAL A 356 -12.02 15.36 -3.51
CA VAL A 356 -11.65 14.29 -4.47
C VAL A 356 -11.05 14.94 -5.72
N ARG A 357 -9.86 14.51 -6.09
CA ARG A 357 -9.15 14.90 -7.30
C ARG A 357 -9.14 13.75 -8.30
N LEU A 358 -9.55 14.01 -9.54
CA LEU A 358 -9.40 13.06 -10.65
C LEU A 358 -8.01 13.29 -11.27
N PHE A 359 -7.14 12.30 -11.15
CA PHE A 359 -5.78 12.35 -11.66
C PHE A 359 -5.62 11.41 -12.84
N VAL A 360 -5.43 11.96 -14.03
CA VAL A 360 -5.20 11.17 -15.24
C VAL A 360 -3.73 10.80 -15.32
N THR A 361 -3.44 9.51 -15.07
CA THR A 361 -2.09 8.97 -15.12
C THR A 361 -1.60 8.90 -16.56
N PRO A 362 -0.44 9.50 -16.88
CA PRO A 362 0.10 9.46 -18.23
C PRO A 362 0.34 8.04 -18.73
N HIS A 363 0.06 7.79 -20.02
CA HIS A 363 0.37 6.51 -20.63
C HIS A 363 1.86 6.18 -20.50
N GLY A 364 2.19 4.95 -20.09
CA GLY A 364 3.56 4.48 -19.90
C GLY A 364 3.62 2.97 -19.64
N THR A 365 4.83 2.42 -19.67
CA THR A 365 5.10 0.99 -19.43
C THR A 365 5.99 0.79 -18.20
N PRO A 366 5.74 -0.26 -17.38
CA PRO A 366 4.64 -1.22 -17.48
C PRO A 366 3.30 -0.58 -17.08
N LYS A 367 2.20 -1.03 -17.67
CA LYS A 367 0.86 -0.58 -17.29
C LYS A 367 0.35 -1.40 -16.12
N THR A 368 0.60 -0.90 -14.92
CA THR A 368 0.32 -1.61 -13.67
C THR A 368 -0.23 -0.67 -12.60
N LYS A 369 -0.98 -1.23 -11.63
CA LYS A 369 -1.48 -0.51 -10.46
C LYS A 369 -0.35 0.22 -9.70
N PRO A 370 0.80 -0.41 -9.37
CA PRO A 370 1.89 0.28 -8.67
C PRO A 370 2.45 1.48 -9.43
N ARG A 371 2.54 1.44 -10.76
CA ARG A 371 2.95 2.60 -11.55
C ARG A 371 1.97 3.78 -11.38
N ALA A 372 0.67 3.52 -11.45
CA ALA A 372 -0.34 4.57 -11.23
C ALA A 372 -0.25 5.13 -9.80
N CYS A 373 -0.08 4.26 -8.79
CA CYS A 373 0.11 4.67 -7.39
C CYS A 373 1.38 5.51 -7.20
N ASN A 374 2.49 5.15 -7.85
CA ASN A 374 3.73 5.93 -7.80
C ASN A 374 3.55 7.32 -8.41
N ALA A 375 2.84 7.44 -9.54
CA ALA A 375 2.51 8.74 -10.13
C ALA A 375 1.68 9.59 -9.14
N GLY A 376 0.64 9.00 -8.53
CA GLY A 376 -0.18 9.68 -7.52
C GLY A 376 0.59 10.06 -6.25
N LEU A 377 1.54 9.24 -5.81
CA LEU A 377 2.37 9.49 -4.63
C LEU A 377 3.15 10.81 -4.74
N ARG A 378 3.55 11.21 -5.95
CA ARG A 378 4.23 12.50 -6.20
C ARG A 378 3.34 13.70 -5.87
N PHE A 379 2.04 13.57 -6.14
CA PHE A 379 1.05 14.61 -5.93
C PHE A 379 0.30 14.48 -4.60
N ALA A 380 0.63 13.48 -3.78
CA ALA A 380 0.05 13.29 -2.46
C ALA A 380 0.43 14.42 -1.50
N ARG A 381 -0.58 15.01 -0.83
CA ARG A 381 -0.44 16.17 0.07
C ARG A 381 -0.47 15.77 1.55
N GLY A 382 -0.93 14.56 1.86
CA GLY A 382 -1.10 14.07 3.22
C GLY A 382 0.20 13.65 3.89
N GLU A 383 0.25 13.85 5.21
CA GLU A 383 1.31 13.30 6.06
C GLU A 383 1.24 11.77 6.10
N TYR A 384 0.02 11.25 6.06
CA TYR A 384 -0.28 9.84 5.94
C TYR A 384 -0.95 9.55 4.60
N LEU A 385 -0.75 8.34 4.11
CA LEU A 385 -1.30 7.88 2.84
C LEU A 385 -1.83 6.46 2.97
N VAL A 386 -2.97 6.19 2.34
CA VAL A 386 -3.54 4.83 2.21
C VAL A 386 -3.91 4.55 0.76
N ILE A 387 -3.85 3.28 0.36
CA ILE A 387 -4.44 2.80 -0.88
C ILE A 387 -5.73 2.05 -0.55
N TYR A 388 -6.80 2.37 -1.29
CA TYR A 388 -8.02 1.57 -1.37
C TYR A 388 -8.29 1.18 -2.81
N ASP A 389 -8.73 -0.05 -3.04
CA ASP A 389 -9.23 -0.47 -4.34
C ASP A 389 -10.65 0.07 -4.58
N ALA A 390 -11.08 0.13 -5.83
CA ALA A 390 -12.34 0.81 -6.19
C ALA A 390 -13.59 0.16 -5.57
N GLU A 391 -13.54 -1.12 -5.25
CA GLU A 391 -14.61 -1.89 -4.61
C GLU A 391 -14.57 -1.90 -3.08
N ASP A 392 -13.52 -1.34 -2.48
CA ASP A 392 -13.28 -1.41 -1.04
C ASP A 392 -14.33 -0.67 -0.20
N ARG A 393 -14.63 -1.28 0.94
CA ARG A 393 -15.49 -0.71 1.98
C ARG A 393 -14.74 -0.72 3.32
N PRO A 394 -13.88 0.29 3.56
CA PRO A 394 -13.16 0.39 4.82
C PRO A 394 -14.12 0.70 5.97
N HIS A 395 -13.76 0.25 7.18
CA HIS A 395 -14.50 0.63 8.37
C HIS A 395 -14.45 2.16 8.55
N PRO A 396 -15.57 2.84 8.88
CA PRO A 396 -15.60 4.30 8.98
C PRO A 396 -14.50 4.90 9.87
N SER A 397 -14.18 4.29 11.00
CA SER A 397 -13.14 4.76 11.94
C SER A 397 -11.72 4.39 11.55
N GLN A 398 -11.50 3.68 10.43
CA GLN A 398 -10.19 3.06 10.13
C GLN A 398 -9.03 4.05 10.15
N LEU A 399 -9.22 5.28 9.65
CA LEU A 399 -8.16 6.30 9.64
C LEU A 399 -7.76 6.70 11.07
N HIS A 400 -8.73 6.86 11.97
CA HIS A 400 -8.47 7.14 13.40
C HIS A 400 -7.78 5.97 14.09
N ASP A 401 -8.25 4.74 13.82
CA ASP A 401 -7.68 3.51 14.40
C ASP A 401 -6.20 3.38 14.02
N VAL A 402 -5.88 3.67 12.75
CA VAL A 402 -4.50 3.65 12.24
C VAL A 402 -3.62 4.73 12.87
N LEU A 403 -4.12 5.96 12.98
CA LEU A 403 -3.36 7.05 13.63
C LEU A 403 -3.03 6.69 15.08
N SER A 404 -3.97 6.07 15.80
CA SER A 404 -3.74 5.58 17.15
C SER A 404 -2.63 4.51 17.22
N VAL A 405 -2.55 3.64 16.21
CA VAL A 405 -1.46 2.65 16.12
C VAL A 405 -0.12 3.34 15.87
N PHE A 406 -0.06 4.33 14.98
CA PHE A 406 1.19 5.08 14.74
C PHE A 406 1.66 5.83 16.00
N GLU A 407 0.73 6.43 16.76
CA GLU A 407 1.04 7.19 17.99
C GLU A 407 1.70 6.33 19.06
N VAL A 408 1.19 5.09 19.27
CA VAL A 408 1.69 4.20 20.32
C VAL A 408 2.84 3.30 19.87
N SER A 409 3.14 3.27 18.59
CA SER A 409 4.14 2.38 17.99
C SER A 409 5.57 2.93 18.08
N ASP A 410 6.55 2.05 17.90
CA ASP A 410 7.97 2.43 17.73
C ASP A 410 8.11 3.39 16.51
N ALA A 411 8.97 4.40 16.62
CA ALA A 411 9.27 5.36 15.55
C ALA A 411 9.75 4.71 14.23
N ARG A 412 10.11 3.44 14.24
CA ARG A 412 10.43 2.65 13.03
C ARG A 412 9.17 2.15 12.32
N THR A 413 8.00 2.20 12.96
CA THR A 413 6.75 1.79 12.33
C THR A 413 6.34 2.84 11.31
N VAL A 414 6.41 2.48 10.05
CA VAL A 414 6.13 3.37 8.92
C VAL A 414 4.95 2.89 8.07
N VAL A 415 4.49 1.67 8.32
CA VAL A 415 3.35 1.06 7.65
C VAL A 415 2.43 0.41 8.68
N VAL A 416 1.12 0.59 8.50
CA VAL A 416 0.08 -0.10 9.24
C VAL A 416 -0.86 -0.77 8.24
N GLN A 417 -0.99 -2.10 8.33
CA GLN A 417 -1.90 -2.88 7.50
C GLN A 417 -3.26 -3.02 8.17
N GLY A 418 -4.33 -2.60 7.47
CA GLY A 418 -5.71 -2.94 7.82
C GLY A 418 -6.01 -4.40 7.57
N ARG A 419 -6.99 -4.97 8.26
CA ARG A 419 -7.47 -6.32 7.97
C ARG A 419 -8.35 -6.32 6.74
N LEU A 420 -8.29 -7.39 5.97
CA LEU A 420 -9.11 -7.58 4.79
C LEU A 420 -10.06 -8.77 4.98
N ASN A 421 -11.26 -8.68 4.45
CA ASN A 421 -12.17 -9.81 4.30
C ASN A 421 -13.25 -9.49 3.25
N TYR A 422 -14.10 -10.47 2.97
CA TYR A 422 -15.05 -10.44 1.86
C TYR A 422 -16.49 -10.25 2.33
N PHE A 423 -17.19 -9.28 1.73
CA PHE A 423 -18.61 -9.05 2.01
C PHE A 423 -19.52 -10.09 1.33
N ASN A 424 -19.09 -10.69 0.21
CA ASN A 424 -19.87 -11.68 -0.55
C ASN A 424 -19.51 -13.14 -0.20
N ALA A 425 -19.04 -13.41 1.02
CA ALA A 425 -18.67 -14.76 1.46
C ALA A 425 -19.80 -15.81 1.33
N SER A 426 -21.07 -15.38 1.30
CA SER A 426 -22.24 -16.26 1.18
C SER A 426 -22.55 -16.69 -0.26
N SER A 427 -21.98 -16.05 -1.30
CA SER A 427 -22.38 -16.25 -2.69
C SER A 427 -22.20 -17.70 -3.17
N ASN A 428 -21.06 -18.34 -2.89
CA ASN A 428 -20.84 -19.74 -3.27
C ASN A 428 -19.78 -20.43 -2.43
N LEU A 429 -19.42 -21.68 -2.76
CA LEU A 429 -18.40 -22.44 -2.03
C LEU A 429 -17.02 -21.79 -2.11
N LEU A 430 -16.64 -21.28 -3.28
CA LEU A 430 -15.33 -20.67 -3.48
C LEU A 430 -15.16 -19.41 -2.63
N THR A 431 -16.15 -18.53 -2.59
CA THR A 431 -16.12 -17.30 -1.78
C THR A 431 -16.10 -17.62 -0.27
N ARG A 432 -16.76 -18.72 0.17
CA ARG A 432 -16.67 -19.22 1.56
C ARG A 432 -15.26 -19.65 1.94
N LEU A 433 -14.63 -20.45 1.10
CA LEU A 433 -13.25 -20.92 1.33
C LEU A 433 -12.25 -19.76 1.29
N PHE A 434 -12.49 -18.80 0.42
CA PHE A 434 -11.67 -17.59 0.32
C PHE A 434 -11.80 -16.71 1.58
N ALA A 435 -13.01 -16.52 2.10
CA ALA A 435 -13.24 -15.79 3.35
C ALA A 435 -12.61 -16.49 4.57
N LEU A 436 -12.61 -17.83 4.61
CA LEU A 436 -11.91 -18.60 5.64
C LEU A 436 -10.40 -18.38 5.61
N GLU A 437 -9.80 -18.40 4.42
CA GLU A 437 -8.37 -18.16 4.24
C GLU A 437 -7.98 -16.75 4.70
N TYR A 438 -8.73 -15.72 4.26
CA TYR A 438 -8.46 -14.34 4.63
C TYR A 438 -8.61 -14.08 6.12
N ALA A 439 -9.64 -14.66 6.74
CA ALA A 439 -9.81 -14.54 8.19
C ALA A 439 -8.64 -15.19 8.96
N ALA A 440 -8.19 -16.37 8.56
CA ALA A 440 -7.03 -17.01 9.19
C ALA A 440 -5.75 -16.17 9.00
N TRP A 441 -5.58 -15.56 7.83
CA TRP A 441 -4.43 -14.75 7.50
C TRP A 441 -4.44 -13.40 8.23
N PHE A 442 -5.50 -12.60 8.06
CA PHE A 442 -5.56 -11.23 8.57
C PHE A 442 -5.89 -11.15 10.07
N ASP A 443 -6.67 -12.10 10.63
CA ASP A 443 -7.05 -12.03 12.04
C ASP A 443 -6.05 -12.71 12.98
N TYR A 444 -5.23 -13.66 12.49
CA TYR A 444 -4.31 -14.39 13.36
C TYR A 444 -2.87 -14.34 12.87
N MET A 445 -2.65 -14.63 11.56
CA MET A 445 -1.30 -14.74 11.05
C MET A 445 -0.57 -13.39 11.07
N LEU A 446 -1.12 -12.36 10.46
CA LEU A 446 -0.48 -11.03 10.39
C LEU A 446 -0.28 -10.42 11.79
N PRO A 447 -1.29 -10.40 12.70
CA PRO A 447 -1.07 -9.96 14.08
C PRO A 447 0.02 -10.77 14.81
N GLY A 448 0.16 -12.04 14.48
CA GLY A 448 1.23 -12.88 15.04
C GLY A 448 2.61 -12.49 14.52
N LEU A 449 2.73 -12.24 13.23
CA LEU A 449 3.99 -11.76 12.64
C LEU A 449 4.40 -10.42 13.25
N ASP A 450 3.44 -9.48 13.43
CA ASP A 450 3.68 -8.20 14.09
C ASP A 450 4.15 -8.40 15.53
N ALA A 451 3.42 -9.19 16.33
CA ALA A 451 3.77 -9.48 17.73
C ALA A 451 5.15 -10.15 17.88
N MET A 452 5.57 -10.94 16.90
CA MET A 452 6.87 -11.58 16.86
C MET A 452 7.98 -10.67 16.28
N GLY A 453 7.63 -9.50 15.73
CA GLY A 453 8.56 -8.59 15.03
C GLY A 453 9.15 -9.19 13.76
N LEU A 454 8.33 -9.94 13.01
CA LEU A 454 8.71 -10.61 11.77
C LEU A 454 8.32 -9.78 10.54
N PRO A 455 8.96 -10.02 9.38
CA PRO A 455 8.53 -9.40 8.13
C PRO A 455 7.07 -9.71 7.82
N ILE A 456 6.32 -8.68 7.44
CA ILE A 456 4.90 -8.77 7.06
C ILE A 456 4.78 -8.48 5.57
N PRO A 457 4.36 -9.46 4.75
CA PRO A 457 3.92 -9.17 3.40
C PRO A 457 2.59 -8.45 3.46
N LEU A 458 2.53 -7.25 2.86
CA LEU A 458 1.30 -6.45 2.85
C LEU A 458 0.24 -7.08 1.94
N GLY A 459 -1.02 -6.81 2.22
CA GLY A 459 -2.13 -7.08 1.30
C GLY A 459 -2.23 -6.00 0.22
N GLY A 460 -3.07 -6.22 -0.80
CA GLY A 460 -3.18 -5.34 -1.97
C GLY A 460 -3.82 -3.98 -1.70
N THR A 461 -4.45 -3.81 -0.55
CA THR A 461 -5.19 -2.60 -0.15
C THR A 461 -5.13 -2.37 1.35
N SER A 462 -5.66 -1.24 1.82
CA SER A 462 -5.67 -0.84 3.24
C SER A 462 -4.29 -0.82 3.88
N ASN A 463 -3.31 -0.43 3.08
CA ASN A 463 -1.94 -0.19 3.53
C ASN A 463 -1.79 1.30 3.82
N HIS A 464 -1.58 1.62 5.07
CA HIS A 464 -1.42 2.99 5.55
C HIS A 464 0.05 3.27 5.79
N PHE A 465 0.54 4.37 5.24
CA PHE A 465 1.96 4.73 5.25
C PHE A 465 2.17 6.11 5.86
N ILE A 466 3.31 6.32 6.48
CA ILE A 466 3.89 7.65 6.60
C ILE A 466 4.37 8.04 5.20
N THR A 467 3.79 9.07 4.60
CA THR A 467 4.01 9.43 3.19
C THR A 467 5.49 9.66 2.85
N ALA A 468 6.22 10.34 3.73
CA ALA A 468 7.65 10.58 3.56
C ALA A 468 8.44 9.26 3.53
N ALA A 469 8.14 8.33 4.43
CA ALA A 469 8.82 7.04 4.48
C ALA A 469 8.53 6.19 3.22
N LEU A 470 7.31 6.26 2.68
CA LEU A 470 6.97 5.58 1.43
C LEU A 470 7.77 6.16 0.23
N ARG A 471 7.94 7.49 0.19
CA ARG A 471 8.80 8.15 -0.81
C ARG A 471 10.26 7.72 -0.69
N ASP A 472 10.78 7.64 0.54
CA ASP A 472 12.15 7.19 0.84
C ASP A 472 12.36 5.69 0.49
N LEU A 473 11.31 4.88 0.60
CA LEU A 473 11.32 3.49 0.14
C LEU A 473 11.35 3.37 -1.40
N GLY A 474 11.13 4.46 -2.13
CA GLY A 474 11.05 4.48 -3.59
C GLY A 474 9.67 4.09 -4.13
N GLY A 475 8.62 4.12 -3.29
CA GLY A 475 7.28 3.72 -3.67
C GLY A 475 7.14 2.21 -3.91
N TRP A 476 6.21 1.83 -4.78
CA TRP A 476 5.96 0.44 -5.17
C TRP A 476 6.83 0.02 -6.35
N ASP A 477 7.24 -1.24 -6.39
CA ASP A 477 7.94 -1.79 -7.57
C ASP A 477 6.95 -2.00 -8.72
N ALA A 478 7.01 -1.14 -9.73
CA ALA A 478 6.12 -1.19 -10.89
C ALA A 478 6.25 -2.48 -11.71
N HIS A 479 7.36 -3.21 -11.56
CA HIS A 479 7.67 -4.45 -12.28
C HIS A 479 7.33 -5.72 -11.48
N ASN A 480 6.92 -5.59 -10.19
CA ASN A 480 6.49 -6.72 -9.39
C ASN A 480 4.96 -6.88 -9.49
N VAL A 481 4.50 -8.12 -9.58
CA VAL A 481 3.06 -8.43 -9.66
C VAL A 481 2.39 -8.60 -8.28
N THR A 482 3.18 -8.56 -7.20
CA THR A 482 2.77 -8.41 -5.79
C THR A 482 3.67 -7.36 -5.13
N GLU A 483 3.57 -6.16 -5.65
CA GLU A 483 4.32 -4.98 -5.23
C GLU A 483 4.10 -4.61 -3.76
N ASP A 484 2.93 -4.95 -3.25
CA ASP A 484 2.48 -4.80 -1.87
C ASP A 484 3.29 -5.69 -0.91
N ALA A 485 3.30 -7.00 -1.17
CA ALA A 485 4.07 -7.95 -0.37
C ALA A 485 5.57 -7.62 -0.40
N ASP A 486 6.11 -7.26 -1.56
CA ASP A 486 7.49 -6.81 -1.70
C ASP A 486 7.78 -5.56 -0.87
N LEU A 487 6.90 -4.55 -0.93
CA LEU A 487 7.08 -3.29 -0.20
C LEU A 487 7.15 -3.51 1.32
N GLY A 488 6.29 -4.37 1.89
CA GLY A 488 6.34 -4.72 3.31
C GLY A 488 7.65 -5.39 3.72
N LEU A 489 8.17 -6.27 2.86
CA LEU A 489 9.45 -6.94 3.07
C LEU A 489 10.62 -5.95 2.92
N ARG A 490 10.61 -5.11 1.89
CA ARG A 490 11.63 -4.09 1.63
C ARG A 490 11.72 -3.10 2.80
N ALA A 491 10.58 -2.65 3.34
CA ALA A 491 10.56 -1.84 4.56
C ALA A 491 11.26 -2.54 5.73
N THR A 492 10.97 -3.84 5.94
CA THR A 492 11.59 -4.62 7.02
C THR A 492 13.09 -4.81 6.80
N VAL A 493 13.53 -5.10 5.57
CA VAL A 493 14.96 -5.24 5.23
C VAL A 493 15.73 -3.93 5.45
N ARG A 494 15.07 -2.77 5.25
CA ARG A 494 15.64 -1.45 5.55
C ARG A 494 15.55 -1.06 7.04
N GLY A 495 15.11 -1.97 7.91
CA GLY A 495 15.03 -1.77 9.36
C GLY A 495 13.80 -1.01 9.84
N MET A 496 12.85 -0.77 8.96
CA MET A 496 11.54 -0.22 9.28
C MET A 496 10.60 -1.33 9.79
N ARG A 497 9.47 -0.95 10.35
CA ARG A 497 8.50 -1.88 10.90
C ARG A 497 7.14 -1.72 10.25
N VAL A 498 6.47 -2.83 10.04
CA VAL A 498 5.07 -2.92 9.66
C VAL A 498 4.26 -3.35 10.88
N ALA A 499 3.17 -2.68 11.18
CA ALA A 499 2.20 -3.05 12.22
C ALA A 499 0.86 -3.43 11.60
N VAL A 500 -0.04 -3.99 12.39
CA VAL A 500 -1.38 -4.40 11.96
C VAL A 500 -2.42 -3.73 12.87
N VAL A 501 -3.49 -3.19 12.27
CA VAL A 501 -4.62 -2.60 13.01
C VAL A 501 -5.85 -3.51 13.01
N ASP A 502 -6.61 -3.50 14.09
CA ASP A 502 -7.89 -4.23 14.21
C ASP A 502 -9.05 -3.42 13.60
N SER A 503 -8.94 -3.15 12.32
CA SER A 503 -9.96 -2.46 11.52
C SER A 503 -10.08 -3.15 10.18
N THR A 504 -11.30 -3.51 9.76
CA THR A 504 -11.50 -4.36 8.58
C THR A 504 -11.98 -3.53 7.38
N THR A 505 -11.33 -3.73 6.25
CA THR A 505 -11.84 -3.35 4.93
C THR A 505 -12.48 -4.57 4.28
N TRP A 506 -13.69 -4.38 3.76
CA TRP A 506 -14.45 -5.42 3.08
C TRP A 506 -14.26 -5.27 1.58
N GLU A 507 -13.86 -6.37 0.94
CA GLU A 507 -13.62 -6.51 -0.50
C GLU A 507 -14.64 -7.44 -1.15
N GLU A 508 -14.61 -7.55 -2.48
CA GLU A 508 -15.36 -8.55 -3.22
C GLU A 508 -14.49 -9.79 -3.51
N ALA A 509 -14.92 -10.96 -2.99
CA ALA A 509 -14.26 -12.21 -3.31
C ALA A 509 -14.60 -12.63 -4.75
N CYS A 510 -13.60 -13.11 -5.46
CA CYS A 510 -13.79 -13.71 -6.78
C CYS A 510 -14.71 -14.94 -6.69
N SER A 511 -15.84 -14.91 -7.38
CA SER A 511 -16.87 -15.96 -7.35
C SER A 511 -16.68 -17.03 -8.43
N GLU A 512 -15.83 -16.79 -9.45
CA GLU A 512 -15.56 -17.69 -10.56
C GLU A 512 -14.23 -18.43 -10.42
N TRP A 513 -14.21 -19.75 -10.64
CA TRP A 513 -13.03 -20.59 -10.50
C TRP A 513 -11.88 -20.18 -11.43
N THR A 514 -12.20 -19.84 -12.68
CA THR A 514 -11.18 -19.44 -13.66
C THR A 514 -10.53 -18.12 -13.32
N ALA A 515 -11.32 -17.15 -12.86
CA ALA A 515 -10.83 -15.86 -12.40
C ALA A 515 -10.00 -16.00 -11.12
N TRP A 516 -10.45 -16.86 -10.18
CA TRP A 516 -9.71 -17.18 -8.96
C TRP A 516 -8.34 -17.82 -9.26
N ILE A 517 -8.28 -18.81 -10.18
CA ILE A 517 -7.01 -19.43 -10.58
C ILE A 517 -6.05 -18.39 -11.17
N LYS A 518 -6.53 -17.46 -12.02
CA LYS A 518 -5.72 -16.38 -12.58
C LYS A 518 -5.18 -15.46 -11.48
N GLN A 519 -6.04 -15.06 -10.54
CA GLN A 519 -5.66 -14.21 -9.41
C GLN A 519 -4.60 -14.89 -8.53
N ARG A 520 -4.82 -16.16 -8.17
CA ARG A 520 -3.87 -16.94 -7.37
C ARG A 520 -2.57 -17.24 -8.09
N THR A 521 -2.61 -17.48 -9.40
CA THR A 521 -1.41 -17.58 -10.23
C THR A 521 -0.56 -16.33 -10.12
N ARG A 522 -1.18 -15.16 -10.23
CA ARG A 522 -0.50 -13.86 -10.08
C ARG A 522 0.15 -13.71 -8.70
N TRP A 523 -0.58 -14.02 -7.63
CA TRP A 523 -0.06 -13.89 -6.25
C TRP A 523 1.10 -14.85 -5.97
N ILE A 524 0.97 -16.11 -6.36
CA ILE A 524 2.03 -17.10 -6.15
C ILE A 524 3.26 -16.76 -7.01
N LYS A 525 3.05 -16.32 -8.27
CA LYS A 525 4.14 -15.82 -9.14
C LYS A 525 4.86 -14.63 -8.50
N GLY A 526 4.12 -13.69 -7.94
CA GLY A 526 4.67 -12.54 -7.24
C GLY A 526 5.52 -12.94 -6.05
N TYR A 527 5.07 -13.90 -5.24
CA TYR A 527 5.87 -14.44 -4.13
C TYR A 527 7.16 -15.10 -4.62
N MET A 528 7.13 -15.84 -5.76
CA MET A 528 8.34 -16.40 -6.38
C MET A 528 9.29 -15.27 -6.81
N ILE A 529 8.80 -14.23 -7.48
CA ILE A 529 9.59 -13.07 -7.91
C ILE A 529 10.20 -12.36 -6.69
N THR A 530 9.40 -12.07 -5.68
CA THR A 530 9.85 -11.41 -4.45
C THR A 530 10.90 -12.24 -3.72
N ALA A 531 10.74 -13.58 -3.65
CA ALA A 531 11.76 -14.46 -3.09
C ALA A 531 13.09 -14.37 -3.88
N LEU A 532 13.03 -14.32 -5.21
CA LEU A 532 14.20 -14.19 -6.07
C LEU A 532 14.89 -12.83 -5.89
N VAL A 533 14.13 -11.73 -5.80
CA VAL A 533 14.65 -10.38 -5.53
C VAL A 533 15.41 -10.36 -4.20
N HIS A 534 14.76 -10.76 -3.12
CA HIS A 534 15.37 -10.73 -1.78
C HIS A 534 16.47 -11.78 -1.55
N SER A 535 16.61 -12.74 -2.46
CA SER A 535 17.69 -13.73 -2.44
C SER A 535 18.97 -13.29 -3.17
N ARG A 536 18.99 -12.11 -3.82
CA ARG A 536 20.17 -11.64 -4.57
C ARG A 536 21.41 -11.51 -3.69
N HIS A 537 21.24 -10.97 -2.48
CA HIS A 537 22.28 -10.81 -1.49
C HIS A 537 21.95 -11.55 -0.19
N PRO A 538 21.91 -12.90 -0.19
CA PRO A 538 21.35 -13.70 0.90
C PRO A 538 22.06 -13.46 2.24
N ILE A 539 23.40 -13.30 2.22
CA ILE A 539 24.19 -13.04 3.43
C ILE A 539 23.90 -11.64 4.01
N ALA A 540 23.83 -10.63 3.15
CA ALA A 540 23.53 -9.27 3.59
C ALA A 540 22.10 -9.16 4.15
N SER A 541 21.13 -9.75 3.46
CA SER A 541 19.74 -9.84 3.91
C SER A 541 19.63 -10.58 5.25
N ALA A 542 20.29 -11.73 5.41
CA ALA A 542 20.29 -12.49 6.64
C ALA A 542 20.94 -11.73 7.82
N ARG A 543 22.00 -10.96 7.57
CA ARG A 543 22.62 -10.11 8.60
C ARG A 543 21.68 -8.98 9.05
N ARG A 544 20.94 -8.35 8.12
CA ARG A 544 19.97 -7.28 8.42
C ARG A 544 18.75 -7.80 9.13
N LEU A 545 18.15 -8.88 8.63
CA LEU A 545 16.93 -9.48 9.17
C LEU A 545 17.17 -10.31 10.43
N ARG A 546 18.43 -10.68 10.73
CA ARG A 546 18.80 -11.66 11.73
C ARG A 546 18.12 -13.02 11.47
N LEU A 547 18.40 -14.03 12.32
CA LEU A 547 17.90 -15.39 12.11
C LEU A 547 16.35 -15.45 12.04
N LYS A 548 15.65 -14.78 12.94
CA LYS A 548 14.17 -14.80 13.00
C LYS A 548 13.55 -14.24 11.72
N GLY A 549 13.98 -13.05 11.29
CA GLY A 549 13.43 -12.42 10.09
C GLY A 549 13.76 -13.19 8.82
N THR A 550 14.98 -13.76 8.75
CA THR A 550 15.39 -14.61 7.62
C THR A 550 14.54 -15.88 7.53
N LEU A 551 14.30 -16.56 8.67
CA LEU A 551 13.41 -17.73 8.71
C LEU A 551 11.98 -17.35 8.33
N GLY A 552 11.46 -16.20 8.82
CA GLY A 552 10.16 -15.67 8.43
C GLY A 552 10.05 -15.46 6.92
N LEU A 553 11.04 -14.79 6.32
CA LEU A 553 11.10 -14.58 4.87
C LEU A 553 11.09 -15.91 4.09
N ILE A 554 11.97 -16.85 4.47
CA ILE A 554 12.09 -18.13 3.78
C ILE A 554 10.78 -18.95 3.91
N LEU A 555 10.23 -19.07 5.12
CA LEU A 555 9.07 -19.92 5.37
C LEU A 555 7.76 -19.34 4.81
N LEU A 556 7.62 -18.01 4.78
CA LEU A 556 6.41 -17.36 4.23
C LEU A 556 6.50 -17.16 2.72
N ILE A 557 7.56 -16.53 2.25
CA ILE A 557 7.62 -16.04 0.86
C ILE A 557 8.09 -17.13 -0.08
N ALA A 558 9.20 -17.80 0.22
CA ALA A 558 9.68 -18.91 -0.60
C ALA A 558 8.93 -20.22 -0.29
N GLY A 559 8.62 -20.48 0.98
CA GLY A 559 8.00 -21.71 1.44
C GLY A 559 6.56 -21.89 0.95
N THR A 560 5.79 -20.83 0.79
CA THR A 560 4.39 -20.92 0.30
C THR A 560 4.31 -21.44 -1.13
N PRO A 561 4.99 -20.85 -2.14
CA PRO A 561 5.04 -21.42 -3.49
C PRO A 561 5.60 -22.84 -3.53
N LEU A 562 6.69 -23.08 -2.81
CA LEU A 562 7.33 -24.42 -2.78
C LEU A 562 6.39 -25.48 -2.20
N THR A 563 5.62 -25.17 -1.17
CA THR A 563 4.64 -26.09 -0.59
C THR A 563 3.58 -26.47 -1.62
N PHE A 564 3.01 -25.50 -2.36
CA PHE A 564 1.98 -25.78 -3.35
C PHE A 564 2.51 -26.46 -4.60
N LEU A 565 3.76 -26.25 -4.99
CA LEU A 565 4.43 -27.02 -6.04
C LEU A 565 4.70 -28.46 -5.61
N ALA A 566 5.12 -28.67 -4.37
CA ALA A 566 5.49 -29.98 -3.85
C ALA A 566 4.26 -30.85 -3.52
N LEU A 567 3.12 -30.26 -3.16
CA LEU A 567 1.94 -30.99 -2.70
C LEU A 567 1.43 -32.05 -3.71
N PRO A 568 1.20 -31.77 -5.01
CA PRO A 568 0.74 -32.77 -5.95
C PRO A 568 1.81 -33.87 -6.21
N VAL A 569 3.10 -33.49 -6.16
CA VAL A 569 4.20 -34.44 -6.29
C VAL A 569 4.21 -35.40 -5.11
N ALA A 570 4.02 -34.88 -3.88
CA ALA A 570 3.92 -35.70 -2.67
C ALA A 570 2.72 -36.67 -2.70
N TRP A 571 1.56 -36.19 -3.17
CA TRP A 571 0.37 -37.02 -3.33
C TRP A 571 0.56 -38.12 -4.37
N LEU A 572 1.09 -37.75 -5.55
CA LEU A 572 1.39 -38.73 -6.60
C LEU A 572 2.37 -39.79 -6.09
N LEU A 573 3.44 -39.37 -5.41
CA LEU A 573 4.42 -40.28 -4.82
C LEU A 573 3.76 -41.21 -3.79
N ALA A 574 2.91 -40.67 -2.91
CA ALA A 574 2.19 -41.48 -1.92
C ALA A 574 1.30 -42.57 -2.58
N VAL A 575 0.57 -42.20 -3.64
CA VAL A 575 -0.26 -43.11 -4.41
C VAL A 575 0.58 -44.17 -5.09
N VAL A 576 1.68 -43.81 -5.77
CA VAL A 576 2.59 -44.74 -6.43
C VAL A 576 3.21 -45.73 -5.42
N LEU A 577 3.68 -45.22 -4.28
CA LEU A 577 4.25 -46.05 -3.21
C LEU A 577 3.22 -47.01 -2.63
N PHE A 578 1.99 -46.56 -2.39
CA PHE A 578 0.89 -47.38 -1.90
C PHE A 578 0.54 -48.49 -2.90
N LEU A 579 0.37 -48.17 -4.18
CA LEU A 579 0.07 -49.12 -5.23
C LEU A 579 1.20 -50.13 -5.41
N THR A 580 2.46 -49.69 -5.37
CA THR A 580 3.63 -50.58 -5.46
C THR A 580 3.66 -51.53 -4.29
N ALA A 581 3.42 -51.09 -3.07
CA ALA A 581 3.36 -51.93 -1.88
C ALA A 581 2.21 -52.95 -1.96
N ALA A 582 1.02 -52.51 -2.44
CA ALA A 582 -0.14 -53.37 -2.58
C ALA A 582 0.03 -54.47 -3.66
N ILE A 583 0.70 -54.14 -4.78
CA ILE A 583 0.90 -55.07 -5.90
C ILE A 583 2.11 -56.00 -5.67
N SER A 584 3.25 -55.46 -5.23
CA SER A 584 4.49 -56.19 -5.09
C SER A 584 4.70 -56.80 -3.72
N HIS A 585 3.85 -56.49 -2.74
CA HIS A 585 4.01 -56.86 -1.33
C HIS A 585 5.39 -56.45 -0.74
N ARG A 586 6.07 -55.49 -1.39
CA ARG A 586 7.36 -54.95 -0.96
C ARG A 586 7.21 -53.50 -0.55
N GLN A 587 7.71 -53.18 0.61
CA GLN A 587 7.79 -51.76 1.04
C GLN A 587 8.97 -51.10 0.35
N VAL A 588 8.68 -49.98 -0.32
CA VAL A 588 9.69 -49.15 -1.03
C VAL A 588 10.36 -48.17 -0.07
N LEU A 589 9.60 -47.69 0.91
CA LEU A 589 10.10 -46.75 1.94
C LEU A 589 10.18 -47.48 3.30
N PRO A 590 11.14 -47.12 4.15
CA PRO A 590 11.16 -47.57 5.54
C PRO A 590 9.88 -47.15 6.28
N ASP A 591 9.35 -47.99 7.17
CA ASP A 591 8.12 -47.71 7.94
C ASP A 591 8.11 -46.37 8.65
N TRP A 592 9.24 -45.98 9.23
CA TRP A 592 9.37 -44.71 9.91
C TRP A 592 9.19 -43.52 8.99
N ALA A 593 9.61 -43.59 7.72
CA ALA A 593 9.45 -42.49 6.77
C ALA A 593 7.98 -42.34 6.35
N LEU A 594 7.27 -43.45 6.17
CA LEU A 594 5.84 -43.44 5.90
C LEU A 594 5.05 -42.92 7.10
N GLN A 595 5.37 -43.39 8.32
CA GLN A 595 4.76 -42.91 9.56
C GLN A 595 4.97 -41.38 9.73
N LEU A 596 6.18 -40.89 9.49
CA LEU A 596 6.50 -39.47 9.54
C LEU A 596 5.63 -38.65 8.56
N ALA A 597 5.49 -39.14 7.33
CA ALA A 597 4.66 -38.47 6.32
C ALA A 597 3.18 -38.40 6.74
N VAL A 598 2.62 -39.50 7.25
CA VAL A 598 1.23 -39.57 7.73
C VAL A 598 1.00 -38.65 8.93
N VAL A 599 1.89 -38.67 9.92
CA VAL A 599 1.81 -37.82 11.11
C VAL A 599 1.86 -36.32 10.71
N ASN A 600 2.80 -35.98 9.81
CA ASN A 600 2.93 -34.60 9.34
C ASN A 600 1.70 -34.12 8.60
N MET A 601 1.15 -34.93 7.70
CA MET A 601 -0.06 -34.61 6.96
C MET A 601 -1.24 -34.38 7.91
N THR A 602 -1.41 -35.29 8.90
CA THR A 602 -2.48 -35.21 9.89
C THR A 602 -2.36 -33.94 10.74
N ILE A 603 -1.17 -33.67 11.30
CA ILE A 603 -0.93 -32.47 12.11
C ILE A 603 -1.11 -31.18 11.27
N GLY A 604 -0.61 -31.19 10.04
CA GLY A 604 -0.71 -30.05 9.14
C GLY A 604 -2.16 -29.70 8.81
N TYR A 605 -2.95 -30.66 8.42
CA TYR A 605 -4.37 -30.44 8.12
C TYR A 605 -5.16 -30.00 9.36
N PHE A 606 -4.91 -30.66 10.50
CA PHE A 606 -5.53 -30.25 11.76
C PHE A 606 -5.18 -28.80 12.12
N SER A 607 -3.93 -28.39 12.00
CA SER A 607 -3.48 -27.02 12.29
C SER A 607 -4.20 -25.99 11.44
N VAL A 608 -4.37 -26.24 10.13
CA VAL A 608 -5.05 -25.32 9.22
C VAL A 608 -6.56 -25.26 9.50
N ILE A 609 -7.19 -26.41 9.71
CA ILE A 609 -8.60 -26.48 10.07
C ILE A 609 -8.84 -25.72 11.39
N ALA A 610 -8.00 -25.98 12.40
CA ALA A 610 -8.11 -25.33 13.70
C ALA A 610 -7.92 -23.81 13.63
N SER A 611 -6.91 -23.33 12.88
CA SER A 611 -6.68 -21.88 12.72
C SER A 611 -7.83 -21.18 11.98
N SER A 612 -8.37 -21.79 10.94
CA SER A 612 -9.56 -21.28 10.22
C SER A 612 -10.79 -21.29 11.11
N ALA A 613 -11.01 -22.34 11.90
CA ALA A 613 -12.12 -22.43 12.83
C ALA A 613 -12.03 -21.35 13.92
N LEU A 614 -10.85 -21.12 14.49
CA LEU A 614 -10.62 -20.04 15.46
C LEU A 614 -10.93 -18.67 14.85
N ALA A 615 -10.55 -18.42 13.60
CA ALA A 615 -10.86 -17.17 12.92
C ALA A 615 -12.38 -16.96 12.76
N MET A 616 -13.12 -18.02 12.44
CA MET A 616 -14.58 -17.96 12.32
C MET A 616 -15.29 -17.72 13.64
N THR A 617 -14.80 -18.32 14.73
CA THR A 617 -15.36 -18.03 16.07
C THR A 617 -15.19 -16.56 16.46
N ARG A 618 -14.02 -15.97 16.17
CA ARG A 618 -13.76 -14.55 16.42
C ARG A 618 -14.68 -13.64 15.62
N ARG A 619 -14.88 -13.92 14.32
CA ARG A 619 -15.79 -13.17 13.45
C ARG A 619 -17.27 -13.45 13.70
N LYS A 620 -17.58 -14.36 14.63
CA LYS A 620 -18.94 -14.86 14.90
C LYS A 620 -19.61 -15.45 13.65
N ALA A 621 -18.83 -15.89 12.69
CA ALA A 621 -19.27 -16.48 11.43
C ALA A 621 -19.41 -18.03 11.55
N TRP A 622 -20.18 -18.49 12.54
CA TRP A 622 -20.36 -19.91 12.89
C TRP A 622 -20.81 -20.78 11.73
N TRP A 623 -21.58 -20.20 10.81
CA TRP A 623 -22.10 -20.87 9.64
C TRP A 623 -21.00 -21.31 8.64
N LEU A 624 -19.81 -20.73 8.72
CA LEU A 624 -18.64 -21.10 7.90
C LEU A 624 -17.83 -22.25 8.50
N LEU A 625 -18.01 -22.61 9.77
CA LEU A 625 -17.22 -23.68 10.42
C LEU A 625 -17.19 -25.01 9.67
N PRO A 626 -18.30 -25.55 9.15
CA PRO A 626 -18.27 -26.82 8.43
C PRO A 626 -17.35 -26.82 7.21
N PHE A 627 -17.19 -25.65 6.56
CA PHE A 627 -16.36 -25.49 5.36
C PHE A 627 -14.86 -25.52 5.65
N THR A 628 -14.45 -25.37 6.93
CA THR A 628 -13.03 -25.50 7.32
C THR A 628 -12.47 -26.88 7.01
N LEU A 629 -13.33 -27.91 7.01
CA LEU A 629 -12.94 -29.28 6.66
C LEU A 629 -12.56 -29.44 5.18
N LEU A 630 -12.96 -28.51 4.33
CA LEU A 630 -12.64 -28.51 2.91
C LEU A 630 -11.29 -27.84 2.57
N ASN A 631 -10.62 -27.23 3.55
CA ASN A 631 -9.31 -26.59 3.33
C ASN A 631 -8.28 -27.49 2.62
N PRO A 632 -8.15 -28.81 2.91
CA PRO A 632 -7.22 -29.68 2.20
C PRO A 632 -7.49 -29.75 0.69
N PHE A 633 -8.76 -29.80 0.29
CA PHE A 633 -9.16 -29.80 -1.12
C PHE A 633 -8.94 -28.43 -1.78
N TYR A 634 -9.15 -27.35 -1.04
CA TYR A 634 -8.88 -26.00 -1.50
C TYR A 634 -7.39 -25.81 -1.85
N TRP A 635 -6.47 -26.49 -1.15
CA TRP A 635 -5.05 -26.46 -1.47
C TRP A 635 -4.70 -27.11 -2.82
N CYS A 636 -5.51 -28.03 -3.33
CA CYS A 636 -5.32 -28.57 -4.67
C CYS A 636 -5.44 -27.46 -5.74
N LEU A 637 -6.36 -26.53 -5.55
CA LEU A 637 -6.52 -25.37 -6.45
C LEU A 637 -5.30 -24.44 -6.40
N HIS A 638 -4.75 -24.23 -5.20
CA HIS A 638 -3.49 -23.47 -5.05
C HIS A 638 -2.33 -24.17 -5.77
N SER A 639 -2.29 -25.50 -5.75
CA SER A 639 -1.27 -26.25 -6.48
C SER A 639 -1.39 -26.06 -8.00
N ILE A 640 -2.59 -26.10 -8.55
CA ILE A 640 -2.83 -25.77 -9.97
C ILE A 640 -2.30 -24.37 -10.29
N SER A 641 -2.65 -23.41 -9.46
CA SER A 641 -2.19 -22.01 -9.61
C SER A 641 -0.67 -21.87 -9.47
N ALA A 642 -0.04 -22.65 -8.58
CA ALA A 642 1.41 -22.62 -8.37
C ALA A 642 2.20 -23.19 -9.56
N TRP A 643 1.75 -24.29 -10.14
CA TRP A 643 2.37 -24.85 -11.35
C TRP A 643 2.20 -23.93 -12.54
N ARG A 644 1.02 -23.29 -12.69
CA ARG A 644 0.79 -22.27 -13.70
C ARG A 644 1.69 -21.04 -13.46
N ALA A 645 1.87 -20.62 -12.20
CA ALA A 645 2.76 -19.53 -11.83
C ALA A 645 4.23 -19.85 -12.14
N ALA A 646 4.69 -21.06 -11.84
CA ALA A 646 6.03 -21.51 -12.19
C ALA A 646 6.26 -21.50 -13.70
N TRP A 647 5.29 -21.98 -14.48
CA TRP A 647 5.33 -21.90 -15.94
C TRP A 647 5.44 -20.44 -16.42
N GLN A 648 4.57 -19.56 -15.92
CA GLN A 648 4.60 -18.14 -16.29
C GLN A 648 5.89 -17.44 -15.88
N LEU A 649 6.52 -17.84 -14.76
CA LEU A 649 7.77 -17.26 -14.31
C LEU A 649 8.90 -17.39 -15.34
N PHE A 650 8.93 -18.52 -16.06
CA PHE A 650 9.93 -18.77 -17.10
C PHE A 650 9.57 -18.19 -18.47
N PHE A 651 8.28 -18.25 -18.87
CA PHE A 651 7.87 -17.92 -20.23
C PHE A 651 7.14 -16.59 -20.37
N ALA A 652 6.59 -16.04 -19.27
CA ALA A 652 5.80 -14.80 -19.27
C ALA A 652 5.87 -14.07 -17.92
N PRO A 653 7.06 -13.69 -17.42
CA PRO A 653 7.23 -13.14 -16.06
C PRO A 653 6.46 -11.85 -15.84
N SER A 654 6.37 -10.98 -16.83
CA SER A 654 5.73 -9.66 -16.74
C SER A 654 4.22 -9.64 -17.01
N VAL A 655 3.62 -10.79 -17.39
CA VAL A 655 2.18 -10.83 -17.66
C VAL A 655 1.38 -10.59 -16.39
N TRP A 656 0.59 -9.52 -16.39
CA TRP A 656 -0.37 -9.17 -15.36
C TRP A 656 -1.79 -9.48 -15.85
N GLU A 657 -2.47 -10.41 -15.19
CA GLU A 657 -3.85 -10.79 -15.51
C GLU A 657 -4.81 -10.07 -14.55
N LYS A 658 -5.57 -9.09 -15.06
CA LYS A 658 -6.58 -8.38 -14.28
C LYS A 658 -7.71 -9.33 -13.90
N THR A 659 -8.14 -9.28 -12.64
CA THR A 659 -9.36 -9.94 -12.15
C THR A 659 -10.53 -8.98 -12.37
N PRO A 660 -11.65 -9.39 -12.96
CA PRO A 660 -12.86 -8.57 -13.03
C PRO A 660 -13.50 -8.46 -11.64
N HIS A 661 -13.95 -7.25 -11.28
CA HIS A 661 -14.67 -6.93 -10.06
C HIS A 661 -16.05 -6.35 -10.38
N GLY A 662 -16.96 -6.26 -9.39
CA GLY A 662 -18.30 -5.72 -9.58
C GLY A 662 -19.33 -6.70 -10.13
N ILE A 663 -19.04 -8.01 -10.11
CA ILE A 663 -19.97 -9.04 -10.62
C ILE A 663 -21.12 -9.26 -9.63
N ASP A 664 -20.85 -9.23 -8.33
CA ASP A 664 -21.82 -9.45 -7.25
C ASP A 664 -22.37 -8.14 -6.63
N ALA A 665 -22.02 -6.98 -7.18
CA ALA A 665 -22.39 -5.67 -6.63
C ALA A 665 -23.92 -5.40 -6.63
N ASN A 666 -24.71 -6.21 -7.32
CA ASN A 666 -26.17 -6.09 -7.42
C ASN A 666 -26.93 -6.85 -6.32
N HIS A 667 -26.24 -7.50 -5.38
CA HIS A 667 -26.88 -8.34 -4.35
C HIS A 667 -26.87 -7.73 -2.93
N THR A 668 -26.70 -6.39 -2.79
CA THR A 668 -26.83 -5.71 -1.47
C THR A 668 -27.71 -4.50 -1.56
#